data_76d3adac262b34887cffb0ee218b49ed
#
_entry.id   76d3adac262b34887cffb0ee218b49ed
#
_cell.length_a   1.000
_cell.length_b   1.000
_cell.length_c   1.000
_cell.angle_alpha   90.00
_cell.angle_beta   90.00
_cell.angle_gamma   90.00
#
_symmetry.space_group_name_H-M   'P 1'
#
loop_
_entity.id
_entity.type
_entity.pdbx_description
1 polymer ?
#
loop_
_entity_poly.entity_id
_entity_poly.type
_entity_poly.pdbx_seq_one_letter_code
_entity_poly.pdbx_strand_id
1 'polypeptide(L)'
;MEYKDLLGGKGANLAEMMSVLGLPVPHGFTITTDACRAYMYKGWPKELNEEITRHVVALEKKMGRSLGDAHDPLLVSVRSGAKFSMPGMMDTVLNLGLNDKSVKGLAESTHNERFAYDSYRRFISMYGRIVLGVDGEVFDHALERLRTAEGVRTDAEISSAALQELCVVYKDAVATHTGKPFPQDPMKQLRGAVEAVFRSWNGPRAIAYRVREKISHELGTAVNVQAMVFGNRDENSGTGVGFTRNAATGVAVPYGDFLVNAQGEDVVAGIRNTQDLEALKQKFPSIHDELMEIFVRLEHHYTDMCDTEFTIEQGKLWMLQTRVGKRTGAAALKMAVEMTKPTGARKSSWKISRREAIMRITADHLDQVLHPQFAHKSTPITKGLGASPGAAVGRVYFTADAAEEAVMRGEDVILVRSETSPEDVHGMMVSKGVLTARGGLVSHAAVVARGWGTPAIVGAEALKIEDHQFIVDDHVVCEGDWIALDGATGEVMLGKHDLVASTPPVEFETILKWADEIRKGKLSVRTNADTANDARKARALGAEGIGLCRTEHMFLAPERLPVVRRMILADSESAEAAALEELRLAQKEDFVSLLTEMSGLPVTVRLLDPPLHEFLPHISELEIQKATTGLSPEEETLLSAAHEWSEVNPMLGTRGVRLGVVKPGLYAMQVRALMEAADEVSAKGLQPIVEVMIPLTVTREELALARSWVEEVLSDINSRPLPSAKKGAKPSKRPKISIGTMIETPRAALRADEMAQVADFFSFG
;
A
#
# COMPACT_ATOMS: atom_id res chain seq x y z
N MET A 1 -22.43 9.10 -10.49
CA MET A 1 -21.58 8.56 -9.41
C MET A 1 -22.29 8.40 -8.06
N GLU A 2 -23.46 9.00 -7.86
CA GLU A 2 -24.28 8.88 -6.62
C GLU A 2 -24.63 7.43 -6.22
N TYR A 3 -24.82 6.56 -7.20
CA TYR A 3 -25.25 5.17 -6.98
C TYR A 3 -24.08 4.16 -6.91
N LYS A 4 -22.84 4.60 -6.67
CA LYS A 4 -21.68 3.71 -6.64
C LYS A 4 -21.78 2.61 -5.57
N ASP A 5 -22.46 2.88 -4.47
CA ASP A 5 -22.69 1.89 -3.42
C ASP A 5 -23.63 0.77 -3.86
N LEU A 6 -24.60 1.11 -4.69
CA LEU A 6 -25.63 0.20 -5.20
C LEU A 6 -25.18 -0.55 -6.46
N LEU A 7 -24.57 0.17 -7.41
CA LEU A 7 -24.19 -0.38 -8.72
C LEU A 7 -22.75 -0.92 -8.75
N GLY A 8 -22.00 -0.70 -7.68
CA GLY A 8 -20.57 -0.94 -7.66
C GLY A 8 -19.79 0.05 -8.54
N GLY A 9 -18.48 0.01 -8.48
CA GLY A 9 -17.63 0.92 -9.25
C GLY A 9 -17.78 0.75 -10.76
N LYS A 10 -17.84 -0.50 -11.24
CA LYS A 10 -17.95 -0.79 -12.68
C LYS A 10 -19.31 -0.36 -13.24
N GLY A 11 -20.42 -0.76 -12.61
CA GLY A 11 -21.76 -0.40 -13.06
C GLY A 11 -21.99 1.12 -13.06
N ALA A 12 -21.56 1.81 -11.99
CA ALA A 12 -21.66 3.27 -11.92
C ALA A 12 -20.86 3.97 -13.02
N ASN A 13 -19.61 3.53 -13.28
CA ASN A 13 -18.78 4.11 -14.33
C ASN A 13 -19.31 3.83 -15.74
N LEU A 14 -19.86 2.63 -16.00
CA LEU A 14 -20.52 2.31 -17.29
C LEU A 14 -21.73 3.23 -17.54
N ALA A 15 -22.56 3.43 -16.51
CA ALA A 15 -23.69 4.35 -16.59
C ALA A 15 -23.24 5.80 -16.82
N GLU A 16 -22.20 6.24 -16.14
CA GLU A 16 -21.61 7.58 -16.28
C GLU A 16 -21.05 7.81 -17.69
N MET A 17 -20.26 6.86 -18.21
CA MET A 17 -19.72 6.92 -19.58
C MET A 17 -20.83 6.99 -20.63
N MET A 18 -21.87 6.15 -20.49
CA MET A 18 -22.95 6.08 -21.48
C MET A 18 -23.89 7.27 -21.38
N SER A 19 -24.40 7.59 -20.17
CA SER A 19 -25.52 8.52 -19.99
C SER A 19 -25.08 9.97 -19.80
N VAL A 20 -23.93 10.21 -19.19
CA VAL A 20 -23.41 11.56 -18.91
C VAL A 20 -22.42 11.99 -19.97
N LEU A 21 -21.45 11.12 -20.28
CA LEU A 21 -20.41 11.43 -21.25
C LEU A 21 -20.78 11.08 -22.69
N GLY A 22 -21.85 10.30 -22.92
CA GLY A 22 -22.28 9.90 -24.27
C GLY A 22 -21.20 9.12 -25.03
N LEU A 23 -20.38 8.31 -24.32
CA LEU A 23 -19.35 7.49 -24.93
C LEU A 23 -19.93 6.19 -25.52
N PRO A 24 -19.27 5.60 -26.51
CA PRO A 24 -19.70 4.34 -27.11
C PRO A 24 -19.49 3.17 -26.13
N VAL A 25 -20.48 2.84 -25.35
CA VAL A 25 -20.49 1.76 -24.36
C VAL A 25 -21.49 0.70 -24.79
N PRO A 26 -21.14 -0.60 -24.81
CA PRO A 26 -22.10 -1.66 -25.11
C PRO A 26 -23.24 -1.67 -24.10
N HIS A 27 -24.46 -1.89 -24.58
CA HIS A 27 -25.64 -1.91 -23.73
C HIS A 27 -25.64 -3.06 -22.74
N GLY A 28 -26.25 -2.85 -21.58
CA GLY A 28 -26.34 -3.85 -20.51
C GLY A 28 -27.21 -3.39 -19.36
N PHE A 29 -27.18 -4.15 -18.28
CA PHE A 29 -27.83 -3.81 -17.02
C PHE A 29 -26.98 -4.29 -15.83
N THR A 30 -27.24 -3.74 -14.66
CA THR A 30 -26.51 -4.08 -13.44
C THR A 30 -27.45 -4.67 -12.39
N ILE A 31 -27.09 -5.85 -11.87
CA ILE A 31 -27.71 -6.44 -10.69
C ILE A 31 -26.99 -5.86 -9.48
N THR A 32 -27.73 -5.32 -8.53
CA THR A 32 -27.20 -4.47 -7.46
C THR A 32 -26.44 -5.23 -6.37
N THR A 33 -25.64 -4.50 -5.58
CA THR A 33 -24.98 -5.05 -4.38
C THR A 33 -26.00 -5.54 -3.35
N ASP A 34 -27.21 -4.96 -3.30
CA ASP A 34 -28.29 -5.41 -2.42
C ASP A 34 -28.74 -6.84 -2.75
N ALA A 35 -28.83 -7.17 -4.04
CA ALA A 35 -29.17 -8.52 -4.48
C ALA A 35 -28.09 -9.52 -4.05
N CYS A 36 -26.81 -9.14 -4.12
CA CYS A 36 -25.69 -9.94 -3.63
C CYS A 36 -25.80 -10.17 -2.12
N ARG A 37 -26.01 -9.13 -1.33
CA ARG A 37 -26.18 -9.23 0.13
C ARG A 37 -27.37 -10.13 0.49
N ALA A 38 -28.51 -9.96 -0.19
CA ALA A 38 -29.69 -10.79 0.01
C ALA A 38 -29.39 -12.26 -0.32
N TYR A 39 -28.68 -12.52 -1.43
CA TYR A 39 -28.24 -13.87 -1.82
C TYR A 39 -27.36 -14.52 -0.75
N MET A 40 -26.39 -13.79 -0.24
CA MET A 40 -25.44 -14.30 0.77
C MET A 40 -26.10 -14.60 2.10
N TYR A 41 -27.17 -13.87 2.47
CA TYR A 41 -27.87 -14.03 3.74
C TYR A 41 -28.99 -15.08 3.68
N LYS A 42 -29.76 -15.13 2.58
CA LYS A 42 -30.98 -15.96 2.46
C LYS A 42 -31.03 -16.88 1.22
N GLY A 43 -29.93 -16.92 0.45
CA GLY A 43 -29.91 -17.57 -0.85
C GLY A 43 -30.58 -16.74 -1.95
N TRP A 44 -30.84 -17.35 -3.10
CA TRP A 44 -31.34 -16.66 -4.28
C TRP A 44 -32.69 -15.96 -4.04
N PRO A 45 -32.80 -14.62 -4.24
CA PRO A 45 -34.04 -13.88 -4.08
C PRO A 45 -35.10 -14.34 -5.11
N LYS A 46 -36.35 -14.58 -4.69
CA LYS A 46 -37.41 -15.12 -5.57
C LYS A 46 -37.71 -14.20 -6.74
N GLU A 47 -37.75 -12.90 -6.51
CA GLU A 47 -38.11 -11.87 -7.47
C GLU A 47 -36.98 -11.64 -8.51
N LEU A 48 -35.77 -12.01 -8.21
CA LEU A 48 -34.60 -11.73 -9.05
C LEU A 48 -34.67 -12.41 -10.43
N ASN A 49 -35.29 -13.59 -10.52
CA ASN A 49 -35.47 -14.26 -11.83
C ASN A 49 -36.35 -13.44 -12.79
N GLU A 50 -37.46 -12.89 -12.29
CA GLU A 50 -38.38 -12.09 -13.09
C GLU A 50 -37.73 -10.77 -13.52
N GLU A 51 -37.00 -10.12 -12.61
CA GLU A 51 -36.25 -8.90 -12.92
C GLU A 51 -35.18 -9.15 -13.98
N ILE A 52 -34.34 -10.18 -13.82
CA ILE A 52 -33.32 -10.54 -14.81
C ILE A 52 -33.98 -10.79 -16.17
N THR A 53 -35.06 -11.60 -16.22
CA THR A 53 -35.77 -11.90 -17.48
C THR A 53 -36.26 -10.63 -18.15
N ARG A 54 -36.92 -9.73 -17.41
CA ARG A 54 -37.40 -8.47 -17.92
C ARG A 54 -36.28 -7.60 -18.52
N HIS A 55 -35.09 -7.55 -17.83
CA HIS A 55 -33.97 -6.78 -18.30
C HIS A 55 -33.23 -7.44 -19.47
N VAL A 56 -33.20 -8.77 -19.55
CA VAL A 56 -32.71 -9.50 -20.74
C VAL A 56 -33.57 -9.18 -21.95
N VAL A 57 -34.91 -9.27 -21.85
CA VAL A 57 -35.83 -8.92 -22.94
C VAL A 57 -35.65 -7.46 -23.40
N ALA A 58 -35.42 -6.55 -22.45
CA ALA A 58 -35.16 -5.15 -22.79
C ALA A 58 -33.81 -4.98 -23.52
N LEU A 59 -32.78 -5.73 -23.13
CA LEU A 59 -31.50 -5.74 -23.80
C LEU A 59 -31.59 -6.33 -25.22
N GLU A 60 -32.29 -7.46 -25.37
CA GLU A 60 -32.55 -8.09 -26.67
C GLU A 60 -33.21 -7.15 -27.64
N LYS A 61 -34.26 -6.46 -27.18
CA LYS A 61 -34.97 -5.44 -27.99
C LYS A 61 -34.03 -4.31 -28.43
N LYS A 62 -33.15 -3.86 -27.55
CA LYS A 62 -32.15 -2.81 -27.82
C LYS A 62 -31.12 -3.22 -28.83
N MET A 63 -30.67 -4.49 -28.72
CA MET A 63 -29.63 -5.06 -29.59
C MET A 63 -30.17 -5.62 -30.90
N GLY A 64 -31.48 -5.85 -30.99
CA GLY A 64 -32.11 -6.51 -32.15
C GLY A 64 -31.72 -7.98 -32.31
N ARG A 65 -31.24 -8.62 -31.25
CA ARG A 65 -30.74 -10.01 -31.19
C ARG A 65 -31.25 -10.67 -29.93
N SER A 66 -31.45 -11.98 -29.94
CA SER A 66 -31.91 -12.72 -28.76
C SER A 66 -30.82 -13.61 -28.17
N LEU A 67 -30.86 -13.75 -26.85
CA LEU A 67 -29.89 -14.58 -26.11
C LEU A 67 -30.07 -16.05 -26.50
N GLY A 68 -29.03 -16.67 -27.06
CA GLY A 68 -29.08 -18.04 -27.52
C GLY A 68 -29.82 -18.28 -28.86
N ASP A 69 -30.06 -17.24 -29.63
CA ASP A 69 -30.63 -17.35 -30.99
C ASP A 69 -29.79 -18.27 -31.86
N ALA A 70 -30.48 -19.02 -32.73
CA ALA A 70 -29.83 -20.03 -33.58
C ALA A 70 -29.16 -19.44 -34.84
N HIS A 71 -29.44 -18.16 -35.20
CA HIS A 71 -28.95 -17.53 -36.43
C HIS A 71 -28.03 -16.33 -36.15
N ASP A 72 -28.42 -15.41 -35.26
CA ASP A 72 -27.61 -14.24 -34.89
C ASP A 72 -27.69 -14.02 -33.35
N PRO A 73 -26.98 -14.81 -32.55
CA PRO A 73 -27.14 -14.80 -31.11
C PRO A 73 -26.63 -13.52 -30.45
N LEU A 74 -27.43 -12.98 -29.50
CA LEU A 74 -26.89 -12.05 -28.51
C LEU A 74 -26.00 -12.83 -27.54
N LEU A 75 -24.78 -12.39 -27.37
CA LEU A 75 -23.89 -12.89 -26.33
C LEU A 75 -23.65 -11.80 -25.29
N VAL A 76 -23.49 -12.21 -24.04
CA VAL A 76 -23.26 -11.26 -22.94
C VAL A 76 -22.05 -11.66 -22.08
N SER A 77 -21.44 -10.66 -21.49
CA SER A 77 -20.49 -10.83 -20.39
C SER A 77 -21.20 -10.65 -19.06
N VAL A 78 -20.78 -11.42 -18.05
CA VAL A 78 -21.25 -11.33 -16.66
C VAL A 78 -20.03 -11.02 -15.81
N ARG A 79 -19.95 -9.77 -15.34
CA ARG A 79 -18.75 -9.22 -14.72
C ARG A 79 -19.05 -8.72 -13.31
N SER A 80 -18.19 -9.02 -12.35
CA SER A 80 -18.27 -8.46 -11.00
C SER A 80 -18.04 -6.95 -10.98
N GLY A 81 -18.66 -6.25 -10.03
CA GLY A 81 -18.57 -4.81 -9.89
C GLY A 81 -18.68 -4.34 -8.44
N ALA A 82 -17.66 -4.61 -7.60
CA ALA A 82 -17.63 -4.10 -6.23
C ALA A 82 -17.45 -2.57 -6.19
N LYS A 83 -17.80 -1.94 -5.07
CA LYS A 83 -17.59 -0.49 -4.83
C LYS A 83 -16.14 -0.07 -5.03
N PHE A 84 -15.20 -0.89 -4.55
CA PHE A 84 -13.77 -0.71 -4.71
C PHE A 84 -13.24 -1.65 -5.80
N SER A 85 -12.25 -1.18 -6.57
CA SER A 85 -11.60 -2.01 -7.58
C SER A 85 -10.77 -3.09 -6.90
N MET A 86 -11.04 -4.35 -7.24
CA MET A 86 -10.35 -5.54 -6.74
C MET A 86 -9.88 -6.37 -7.94
N PRO A 87 -8.77 -5.98 -8.62
CA PRO A 87 -8.33 -6.59 -9.87
C PRO A 87 -8.03 -8.08 -9.69
N GLY A 88 -8.63 -8.93 -10.52
CA GLY A 88 -8.41 -10.38 -10.50
C GLY A 88 -8.99 -11.15 -9.29
N MET A 89 -9.62 -10.45 -8.32
CA MET A 89 -10.10 -11.10 -7.09
C MET A 89 -11.47 -11.76 -7.23
N MET A 90 -12.24 -11.39 -8.24
CA MET A 90 -13.62 -11.86 -8.43
C MET A 90 -13.85 -12.32 -9.87
N ASP A 91 -14.78 -13.24 -10.03
CA ASP A 91 -15.01 -13.94 -11.28
C ASP A 91 -15.69 -13.10 -12.37
N THR A 92 -15.42 -13.47 -13.62
CA THR A 92 -16.01 -12.94 -14.85
C THR A 92 -16.34 -14.08 -15.78
N VAL A 93 -17.51 -14.06 -16.43
CA VAL A 93 -17.90 -15.02 -17.45
C VAL A 93 -18.17 -14.28 -18.76
N LEU A 94 -17.47 -14.64 -19.83
CA LEU A 94 -17.59 -14.05 -21.15
C LEU A 94 -18.29 -15.01 -22.12
N ASN A 95 -18.76 -14.51 -23.25
CA ASN A 95 -19.39 -15.29 -24.33
C ASN A 95 -20.63 -16.11 -23.89
N LEU A 96 -21.28 -15.68 -22.80
CA LEU A 96 -22.47 -16.34 -22.29
C LEU A 96 -23.62 -16.23 -23.29
N GLY A 97 -24.34 -17.32 -23.49
CA GLY A 97 -25.38 -17.46 -24.50
C GLY A 97 -24.99 -18.44 -25.61
N LEU A 98 -23.72 -18.85 -25.66
CA LEU A 98 -23.28 -19.88 -26.58
C LEU A 98 -23.75 -21.29 -26.11
N ASN A 99 -24.25 -22.04 -27.10
CA ASN A 99 -24.61 -23.43 -26.98
C ASN A 99 -24.44 -24.13 -28.35
N ASP A 100 -24.77 -25.41 -28.46
CA ASP A 100 -24.56 -26.18 -29.67
C ASP A 100 -25.38 -25.70 -30.88
N LYS A 101 -26.40 -24.86 -30.65
CA LYS A 101 -27.19 -24.23 -31.72
C LYS A 101 -26.69 -22.82 -32.05
N SER A 102 -26.51 -21.99 -31.05
CA SER A 102 -26.13 -20.59 -31.22
C SER A 102 -24.69 -20.42 -31.74
N VAL A 103 -23.79 -21.37 -31.48
CA VAL A 103 -22.43 -21.33 -32.08
C VAL A 103 -22.46 -21.41 -33.59
N LYS A 104 -23.41 -22.17 -34.16
CA LYS A 104 -23.60 -22.27 -35.63
C LYS A 104 -24.13 -20.95 -36.20
N GLY A 105 -25.11 -20.36 -35.53
CA GLY A 105 -25.61 -19.02 -35.89
C GLY A 105 -24.54 -17.94 -35.83
N LEU A 106 -23.66 -18.01 -34.81
CA LEU A 106 -22.52 -17.08 -34.71
C LEU A 106 -21.56 -17.27 -35.88
N ALA A 107 -21.26 -18.55 -36.28
CA ALA A 107 -20.42 -18.84 -37.43
C ALA A 107 -21.02 -18.32 -38.73
N GLU A 108 -22.34 -18.51 -38.94
CA GLU A 108 -23.05 -18.03 -40.09
C GLU A 108 -23.10 -16.50 -40.17
N SER A 109 -23.48 -15.84 -39.08
CA SER A 109 -23.66 -14.37 -39.03
C SER A 109 -22.32 -13.63 -39.14
N THR A 110 -21.24 -14.21 -38.67
CA THR A 110 -19.90 -13.60 -38.74
C THR A 110 -19.08 -14.06 -39.97
N HIS A 111 -19.54 -15.06 -40.72
CA HIS A 111 -18.79 -15.72 -41.79
C HIS A 111 -17.40 -16.19 -41.32
N ASN A 112 -17.28 -16.53 -40.04
CA ASN A 112 -16.01 -16.94 -39.41
C ASN A 112 -16.25 -18.09 -38.41
N GLU A 113 -16.18 -19.31 -38.94
CA GLU A 113 -16.40 -20.54 -38.18
C GLU A 113 -15.35 -20.72 -37.09
N ARG A 114 -14.09 -20.40 -37.42
CA ARG A 114 -13.00 -20.46 -36.41
C ARG A 114 -13.26 -19.57 -35.22
N PHE A 115 -13.65 -18.30 -35.44
CA PHE A 115 -13.99 -17.34 -34.38
C PHE A 115 -15.13 -17.87 -33.50
N ALA A 116 -16.18 -18.43 -34.11
CA ALA A 116 -17.33 -18.94 -33.37
C ALA A 116 -16.95 -20.08 -32.42
N TYR A 117 -16.19 -21.07 -32.92
CA TYR A 117 -15.80 -22.21 -32.09
C TYR A 117 -14.68 -21.89 -31.11
N ASP A 118 -13.79 -20.93 -31.40
CA ASP A 118 -12.84 -20.39 -30.41
C ASP A 118 -13.57 -19.70 -29.27
N SER A 119 -14.59 -18.89 -29.58
CA SER A 119 -15.43 -18.26 -28.57
C SER A 119 -16.21 -19.28 -27.73
N TYR A 120 -16.68 -20.37 -28.35
CA TYR A 120 -17.42 -21.41 -27.64
C TYR A 120 -16.51 -22.25 -26.74
N ARG A 121 -15.32 -22.67 -27.18
CA ARG A 121 -14.39 -23.41 -26.34
C ARG A 121 -13.96 -22.56 -25.12
N ARG A 122 -13.68 -21.24 -25.31
CA ARG A 122 -13.35 -20.30 -24.23
C ARG A 122 -14.52 -20.20 -23.23
N PHE A 123 -15.75 -20.13 -23.73
CA PHE A 123 -16.92 -20.10 -22.85
C PHE A 123 -17.07 -21.40 -22.05
N ILE A 124 -16.92 -22.58 -22.67
CA ILE A 124 -17.05 -23.86 -21.97
C ILE A 124 -15.98 -23.98 -20.87
N SER A 125 -14.71 -23.69 -21.15
CA SER A 125 -13.65 -23.76 -20.15
C SER A 125 -13.87 -22.76 -19.01
N MET A 126 -14.17 -21.51 -19.33
CA MET A 126 -14.40 -20.46 -18.32
C MET A 126 -15.62 -20.77 -17.44
N TYR A 127 -16.74 -21.15 -18.06
CA TYR A 127 -17.95 -21.54 -17.32
C TYR A 127 -17.73 -22.81 -16.50
N GLY A 128 -17.01 -23.78 -17.04
CA GLY A 128 -16.63 -25.01 -16.36
C GLY A 128 -15.82 -24.74 -15.08
N ARG A 129 -14.79 -23.91 -15.19
CA ARG A 129 -13.93 -23.51 -14.06
C ARG A 129 -14.70 -22.69 -13.01
N ILE A 130 -15.34 -21.61 -13.43
CA ILE A 130 -15.89 -20.60 -12.53
C ILE A 130 -17.24 -21.03 -11.94
N VAL A 131 -18.12 -21.57 -12.76
CA VAL A 131 -19.51 -21.86 -12.34
C VAL A 131 -19.68 -23.28 -11.85
N LEU A 132 -19.04 -24.24 -12.56
CA LEU A 132 -19.19 -25.65 -12.30
C LEU A 132 -18.09 -26.28 -11.45
N GLY A 133 -17.01 -25.52 -11.16
CA GLY A 133 -15.94 -25.95 -10.26
C GLY A 133 -15.02 -27.05 -10.82
N VAL A 134 -14.94 -27.17 -12.15
CA VAL A 134 -14.02 -28.10 -12.82
C VAL A 134 -12.61 -27.53 -12.76
N ASP A 135 -11.62 -28.38 -12.43
CA ASP A 135 -10.24 -27.97 -12.39
C ASP A 135 -9.78 -27.43 -13.76
N GLY A 136 -9.09 -26.29 -13.74
CA GLY A 136 -8.59 -25.63 -14.94
C GLY A 136 -7.60 -26.45 -15.75
N GLU A 137 -6.74 -27.20 -15.07
CA GLU A 137 -5.72 -28.05 -15.69
C GLU A 137 -6.31 -29.05 -16.69
N VAL A 138 -7.53 -29.50 -16.45
CA VAL A 138 -8.23 -30.43 -17.37
C VAL A 138 -8.42 -29.79 -18.75
N PHE A 139 -8.78 -28.52 -18.81
CA PHE A 139 -8.97 -27.79 -20.06
C PHE A 139 -7.64 -27.39 -20.68
N ASP A 140 -6.69 -26.97 -19.88
CA ASP A 140 -5.36 -26.52 -20.33
C ASP A 140 -4.58 -27.69 -20.95
N HIS A 141 -4.59 -28.85 -20.31
CA HIS A 141 -3.98 -30.08 -20.88
C HIS A 141 -4.65 -30.54 -22.18
N ALA A 142 -5.96 -30.41 -22.32
CA ALA A 142 -6.64 -30.77 -23.55
C ALA A 142 -6.27 -29.82 -24.70
N LEU A 143 -6.17 -28.51 -24.42
CA LEU A 143 -5.73 -27.50 -25.38
C LEU A 143 -4.27 -27.74 -25.83
N GLU A 144 -3.38 -28.02 -24.87
CA GLU A 144 -1.97 -28.25 -25.13
C GLU A 144 -1.77 -29.48 -26.03
N ARG A 145 -2.49 -30.57 -25.72
CA ARG A 145 -2.48 -31.77 -26.58
C ARG A 145 -2.95 -31.47 -27.99
N LEU A 146 -3.98 -30.62 -28.12
CA LEU A 146 -4.48 -30.22 -29.44
C LEU A 146 -3.45 -29.39 -30.21
N ARG A 147 -2.83 -28.40 -29.57
CA ARG A 147 -1.75 -27.60 -30.18
C ARG A 147 -0.61 -28.47 -30.69
N THR A 148 -0.20 -29.43 -29.88
CA THR A 148 0.86 -30.36 -30.22
C THR A 148 0.45 -31.23 -31.42
N ALA A 149 -0.79 -31.73 -31.47
CA ALA A 149 -1.30 -32.55 -32.56
C ALA A 149 -1.42 -31.78 -33.88
N GLU A 150 -1.84 -30.50 -33.82
CA GLU A 150 -1.91 -29.60 -34.99
C GLU A 150 -0.53 -29.03 -35.40
N GLY A 151 0.50 -29.18 -34.55
CA GLY A 151 1.84 -28.64 -34.80
C GLY A 151 1.93 -27.12 -34.78
N VAL A 152 1.00 -26.44 -34.05
CA VAL A 152 0.90 -24.98 -33.96
C VAL A 152 1.47 -24.45 -32.66
N ARG A 153 1.93 -23.18 -32.67
CA ARG A 153 2.53 -22.55 -31.48
C ARG A 153 1.53 -21.71 -30.70
N THR A 154 0.53 -21.18 -31.35
CA THR A 154 -0.45 -20.28 -30.74
C THR A 154 -1.88 -20.74 -30.95
N ASP A 155 -2.79 -20.42 -30.06
CA ASP A 155 -4.22 -20.71 -30.17
C ASP A 155 -4.84 -20.12 -31.45
N ALA A 156 -4.29 -19.02 -31.95
CA ALA A 156 -4.76 -18.33 -33.14
C ALA A 156 -4.58 -19.15 -34.41
N GLU A 157 -3.65 -20.12 -34.43
CA GLU A 157 -3.31 -20.95 -35.55
C GLU A 157 -4.12 -22.28 -35.61
N ILE A 158 -4.86 -22.61 -34.52
CA ILE A 158 -5.68 -23.82 -34.43
C ILE A 158 -6.80 -23.77 -35.47
N SER A 159 -7.01 -24.87 -36.20
CA SER A 159 -8.04 -24.98 -37.23
C SER A 159 -9.47 -24.97 -36.66
N SER A 160 -10.48 -24.56 -37.47
CA SER A 160 -11.88 -24.56 -37.01
C SER A 160 -12.37 -25.97 -36.68
N ALA A 161 -11.95 -27.00 -37.45
CA ALA A 161 -12.31 -28.39 -37.22
C ALA A 161 -11.78 -28.88 -35.85
N ALA A 162 -10.50 -28.61 -35.57
CA ALA A 162 -9.89 -28.93 -34.26
C ALA A 162 -10.55 -28.22 -33.08
N LEU A 163 -10.96 -26.94 -33.24
CA LEU A 163 -11.70 -26.22 -32.23
C LEU A 163 -13.10 -26.79 -31.98
N GLN A 164 -13.78 -27.31 -33.02
CA GLN A 164 -15.05 -28.03 -32.87
C GLN A 164 -14.88 -29.29 -32.04
N GLU A 165 -13.85 -30.09 -32.34
CA GLU A 165 -13.53 -31.29 -31.59
C GLU A 165 -13.19 -30.97 -30.14
N LEU A 166 -12.40 -29.91 -29.90
CA LEU A 166 -12.06 -29.46 -28.55
C LEU A 166 -13.30 -29.07 -27.74
N CYS A 167 -14.30 -28.41 -28.35
CA CYS A 167 -15.55 -28.11 -27.68
C CYS A 167 -16.29 -29.39 -27.20
N VAL A 168 -16.20 -30.48 -27.96
CA VAL A 168 -16.76 -31.79 -27.54
C VAL A 168 -15.99 -32.32 -26.34
N VAL A 169 -14.65 -32.36 -26.45
CA VAL A 169 -13.76 -32.83 -25.37
C VAL A 169 -14.00 -32.04 -24.09
N TYR A 170 -14.17 -30.71 -24.16
CA TYR A 170 -14.44 -29.88 -23.01
C TYR A 170 -15.81 -30.17 -22.36
N LYS A 171 -16.86 -30.40 -23.17
CA LYS A 171 -18.19 -30.79 -22.65
C LYS A 171 -18.17 -32.15 -21.98
N ASP A 172 -17.43 -33.10 -22.54
CA ASP A 172 -17.25 -34.42 -21.96
C ASP A 172 -16.47 -34.35 -20.61
N ALA A 173 -15.44 -33.51 -20.56
CA ALA A 173 -14.71 -33.25 -19.33
C ALA A 173 -15.64 -32.67 -18.24
N VAL A 174 -16.47 -31.69 -18.58
CA VAL A 174 -17.49 -31.13 -17.67
C VAL A 174 -18.44 -32.24 -17.21
N ALA A 175 -18.97 -33.05 -18.11
CA ALA A 175 -19.89 -34.13 -17.76
C ALA A 175 -19.24 -35.17 -16.83
N THR A 176 -18.00 -35.50 -17.07
CA THR A 176 -17.22 -36.44 -16.24
C THR A 176 -17.01 -35.93 -14.83
N HIS A 177 -16.62 -34.66 -14.68
CA HIS A 177 -16.31 -34.09 -13.37
C HIS A 177 -17.55 -33.69 -12.56
N THR A 178 -18.63 -33.27 -13.22
CA THR A 178 -19.84 -32.77 -12.54
C THR A 178 -20.98 -33.79 -12.46
N GLY A 179 -20.90 -34.88 -13.23
CA GLY A 179 -21.97 -35.81 -13.40
C GLY A 179 -23.19 -35.29 -14.19
N LYS A 180 -23.06 -34.11 -14.83
CA LYS A 180 -24.12 -33.43 -15.57
C LYS A 180 -23.59 -32.87 -16.89
N PRO A 181 -24.36 -32.86 -17.98
CA PRO A 181 -23.95 -32.26 -19.22
C PRO A 181 -23.80 -30.72 -19.07
N PHE A 182 -22.94 -30.15 -19.91
CA PHE A 182 -22.79 -28.69 -20.01
C PHE A 182 -24.14 -28.02 -20.33
N PRO A 183 -24.57 -26.97 -19.58
CA PRO A 183 -25.89 -26.37 -19.72
C PRO A 183 -26.07 -25.69 -21.08
N GLN A 184 -27.13 -26.07 -21.80
CA GLN A 184 -27.47 -25.55 -23.12
C GLN A 184 -28.51 -24.44 -23.09
N ASP A 185 -29.17 -24.19 -21.96
CA ASP A 185 -30.16 -23.15 -21.75
C ASP A 185 -29.46 -21.84 -21.33
N PRO A 186 -29.51 -20.77 -22.15
CA PRO A 186 -28.82 -19.51 -21.87
C PRO A 186 -29.29 -18.82 -20.57
N MET A 187 -30.54 -18.96 -20.17
CA MET A 187 -31.04 -18.36 -18.92
C MET A 187 -30.52 -19.13 -17.70
N LYS A 188 -30.34 -20.47 -17.80
CA LYS A 188 -29.67 -21.25 -16.75
C LYS A 188 -28.18 -20.91 -16.67
N GLN A 189 -27.52 -20.69 -17.81
CA GLN A 189 -26.15 -20.22 -17.86
C GLN A 189 -26.02 -18.87 -17.16
N LEU A 190 -26.90 -17.90 -17.48
CA LEU A 190 -26.89 -16.58 -16.89
C LEU A 190 -27.07 -16.61 -15.37
N ARG A 191 -28.07 -17.37 -14.90
CA ARG A 191 -28.28 -17.56 -13.47
C ARG A 191 -27.05 -18.13 -12.78
N GLY A 192 -26.49 -19.21 -13.31
CA GLY A 192 -25.28 -19.85 -12.76
C GLY A 192 -24.11 -18.89 -12.68
N ALA A 193 -23.90 -18.07 -13.72
CA ALA A 193 -22.82 -17.06 -13.75
C ALA A 193 -23.03 -15.96 -12.69
N VAL A 194 -24.27 -15.46 -12.52
CA VAL A 194 -24.61 -14.48 -11.48
C VAL A 194 -24.36 -15.04 -10.08
N GLU A 195 -24.77 -16.28 -9.83
CA GLU A 195 -24.53 -16.97 -8.55
C GLU A 195 -23.02 -17.14 -8.27
N ALA A 196 -22.23 -17.49 -9.31
CA ALA A 196 -20.78 -17.63 -9.18
C ALA A 196 -20.11 -16.31 -8.83
N VAL A 197 -20.50 -15.21 -9.52
CA VAL A 197 -19.99 -13.86 -9.20
C VAL A 197 -20.36 -13.45 -7.77
N PHE A 198 -21.56 -13.72 -7.30
CA PHE A 198 -21.92 -13.44 -5.91
C PHE A 198 -21.06 -14.24 -4.92
N ARG A 199 -20.85 -15.54 -5.17
CA ARG A 199 -19.99 -16.38 -4.31
C ARG A 199 -18.54 -15.93 -4.30
N SER A 200 -18.02 -15.43 -5.43
CA SER A 200 -16.62 -14.98 -5.54
C SER A 200 -16.28 -13.83 -4.58
N TRP A 201 -17.28 -13.06 -4.11
CA TRP A 201 -17.08 -12.05 -3.06
C TRP A 201 -16.48 -12.67 -1.79
N ASN A 202 -16.86 -13.88 -1.41
CA ASN A 202 -16.34 -14.59 -0.24
C ASN A 202 -15.31 -15.67 -0.61
N GLY A 203 -14.74 -15.60 -1.80
CA GLY A 203 -13.59 -16.41 -2.17
C GLY A 203 -12.34 -16.02 -1.36
N PRO A 204 -11.42 -16.96 -1.08
CA PRO A 204 -10.22 -16.71 -0.28
C PRO A 204 -9.42 -15.50 -0.74
N ARG A 205 -9.17 -15.37 -2.04
CA ARG A 205 -8.45 -14.24 -2.65
C ARG A 205 -9.13 -12.89 -2.37
N ALA A 206 -10.45 -12.83 -2.55
CA ALA A 206 -11.21 -11.61 -2.32
C ALA A 206 -11.24 -11.21 -0.83
N ILE A 207 -11.28 -12.18 0.08
CA ILE A 207 -11.19 -11.95 1.53
C ILE A 207 -9.81 -11.38 1.90
N ALA A 208 -8.72 -12.04 1.48
CA ALA A 208 -7.35 -11.61 1.77
C ALA A 208 -7.09 -10.17 1.26
N TYR A 209 -7.53 -9.87 0.03
CA TYR A 209 -7.41 -8.53 -0.54
C TYR A 209 -8.18 -7.49 0.29
N ARG A 210 -9.44 -7.78 0.69
CA ARG A 210 -10.24 -6.85 1.49
C ARG A 210 -9.63 -6.58 2.87
N VAL A 211 -9.07 -7.61 3.53
CA VAL A 211 -8.37 -7.45 4.81
C VAL A 211 -7.20 -6.47 4.65
N ARG A 212 -6.36 -6.67 3.64
CA ARG A 212 -5.22 -5.81 3.36
C ARG A 212 -5.62 -4.36 3.06
N GLU A 213 -6.60 -4.18 2.18
CA GLU A 213 -7.07 -2.86 1.74
C GLU A 213 -8.08 -2.22 2.71
N LYS A 214 -8.32 -2.85 3.87
CA LYS A 214 -9.28 -2.41 4.91
C LYS A 214 -10.69 -2.15 4.36
N ILE A 215 -11.14 -3.01 3.42
CA ILE A 215 -12.46 -2.94 2.80
C ILE A 215 -13.43 -3.79 3.62
N SER A 216 -14.60 -3.23 3.98
CA SER A 216 -15.63 -3.96 4.73
C SER A 216 -16.13 -5.19 3.98
N HIS A 217 -16.29 -6.31 4.70
CA HIS A 217 -16.80 -7.57 4.16
C HIS A 217 -18.30 -7.52 3.82
N GLU A 218 -19.04 -6.56 4.35
CA GLU A 218 -20.50 -6.47 4.21
C GLU A 218 -20.97 -5.74 2.94
N LEU A 219 -20.04 -5.16 2.15
CA LEU A 219 -20.42 -4.36 0.97
C LEU A 219 -21.06 -5.19 -0.14
N GLY A 220 -20.63 -6.42 -0.35
CA GLY A 220 -21.06 -7.24 -1.48
C GLY A 220 -20.52 -6.75 -2.83
N THR A 221 -20.91 -7.43 -3.90
CA THR A 221 -20.57 -7.06 -5.28
C THR A 221 -21.83 -6.91 -6.12
N ALA A 222 -21.85 -5.93 -7.04
CA ALA A 222 -22.81 -5.89 -8.12
C ALA A 222 -22.39 -6.84 -9.24
N VAL A 223 -23.33 -7.18 -10.13
CA VAL A 223 -23.06 -7.97 -11.32
C VAL A 223 -23.49 -7.17 -12.56
N ASN A 224 -22.56 -6.93 -13.47
CA ASN A 224 -22.83 -6.24 -14.73
C ASN A 224 -23.03 -7.27 -15.83
N VAL A 225 -24.22 -7.29 -16.42
CA VAL A 225 -24.57 -8.08 -17.61
C VAL A 225 -24.55 -7.14 -18.81
N GLN A 226 -23.62 -7.35 -19.75
CA GLN A 226 -23.35 -6.42 -20.84
C GLN A 226 -23.21 -7.15 -22.15
N ALA A 227 -23.77 -6.62 -23.24
CA ALA A 227 -23.62 -7.18 -24.57
C ALA A 227 -22.14 -7.28 -24.94
N MET A 228 -21.75 -8.43 -25.50
CA MET A 228 -20.39 -8.65 -25.98
C MET A 228 -20.11 -7.82 -27.22
N VAL A 229 -18.87 -7.34 -27.30
CA VAL A 229 -18.20 -6.82 -28.50
C VAL A 229 -16.87 -7.57 -28.66
N PHE A 230 -16.48 -7.84 -29.88
CA PHE A 230 -15.45 -8.84 -30.18
C PHE A 230 -14.22 -8.20 -30.82
N GLY A 231 -13.13 -8.12 -30.05
CA GLY A 231 -11.82 -7.70 -30.56
C GLY A 231 -11.10 -8.79 -31.37
N ASN A 232 -11.57 -10.03 -31.29
CA ASN A 232 -11.02 -11.19 -32.02
C ASN A 232 -11.89 -11.66 -33.19
N ARG A 233 -12.74 -10.77 -33.73
CA ARG A 233 -13.64 -11.10 -34.83
C ARG A 233 -12.92 -11.21 -36.16
N ASP A 234 -12.02 -10.29 -36.45
CA ASP A 234 -11.26 -10.19 -37.68
C ASP A 234 -10.04 -9.26 -37.53
N GLU A 235 -9.29 -9.04 -38.60
CA GLU A 235 -8.12 -8.16 -38.63
C GLU A 235 -8.44 -6.66 -38.51
N ASN A 236 -9.72 -6.27 -38.60
CA ASN A 236 -10.21 -4.92 -38.35
C ASN A 236 -10.76 -4.75 -36.92
N SER A 237 -10.48 -5.75 -36.09
CA SER A 237 -10.89 -5.80 -34.70
C SER A 237 -9.67 -5.89 -33.80
N GLY A 238 -9.83 -5.45 -32.56
CA GLY A 238 -8.75 -5.48 -31.57
C GLY A 238 -9.25 -5.10 -30.19
N THR A 239 -8.37 -5.20 -29.21
CA THR A 239 -8.69 -4.82 -27.83
C THR A 239 -7.48 -4.18 -27.17
N GLY A 240 -7.72 -3.36 -26.18
CA GLY A 240 -6.63 -2.69 -25.46
C GLY A 240 -7.03 -2.15 -24.12
N VAL A 241 -5.99 -1.76 -23.39
CA VAL A 241 -6.08 -1.04 -22.12
C VAL A 241 -5.29 0.25 -22.27
N GLY A 242 -5.84 1.36 -21.81
CA GLY A 242 -5.20 2.65 -21.93
C GLY A 242 -5.30 3.48 -20.65
N PHE A 243 -4.26 4.24 -20.40
CA PHE A 243 -4.17 5.18 -19.30
C PHE A 243 -4.08 6.61 -19.83
N THR A 244 -4.82 7.52 -19.24
CA THR A 244 -4.80 8.93 -19.65
C THR A 244 -3.49 9.64 -19.33
N ARG A 245 -2.70 9.07 -18.40
CA ARG A 245 -1.33 9.48 -18.01
C ARG A 245 -0.48 8.27 -17.68
N ASN A 246 0.83 8.46 -17.71
CA ASN A 246 1.75 7.41 -17.26
C ASN A 246 1.59 7.16 -15.75
N ALA A 247 1.09 5.99 -15.37
CA ALA A 247 0.79 5.62 -13.99
C ALA A 247 2.05 5.35 -13.14
N ALA A 248 3.21 5.11 -13.76
CA ALA A 248 4.47 4.93 -13.05
C ALA A 248 5.18 6.26 -12.77
N THR A 249 5.15 7.20 -13.74
CA THR A 249 5.91 8.45 -13.66
C THR A 249 5.07 9.71 -13.45
N GLY A 250 3.76 9.65 -13.68
CA GLY A 250 2.86 10.80 -13.59
C GLY A 250 2.87 11.72 -14.80
N VAL A 251 3.71 11.46 -15.81
CA VAL A 251 3.80 12.28 -17.01
C VAL A 251 2.47 12.30 -17.76
N ALA A 252 2.06 13.49 -18.21
CA ALA A 252 0.78 13.73 -18.86
C ALA A 252 0.77 13.26 -20.34
N VAL A 253 1.26 12.04 -20.58
CA VAL A 253 1.26 11.36 -21.88
C VAL A 253 0.44 10.08 -21.75
N PRO A 254 -0.63 9.88 -22.54
CA PRO A 254 -1.36 8.64 -22.58
C PRO A 254 -0.45 7.48 -23.00
N TYR A 255 -0.68 6.31 -22.42
CA TYR A 255 -0.01 5.09 -22.81
C TYR A 255 -0.95 3.90 -22.63
N GLY A 256 -0.62 2.78 -23.19
CA GLY A 256 -1.42 1.58 -23.06
C GLY A 256 -0.93 0.47 -23.97
N ASP A 257 -1.57 -0.67 -23.82
CA ASP A 257 -1.30 -1.88 -24.56
C ASP A 257 -2.49 -2.24 -25.45
N PHE A 258 -2.19 -2.71 -26.65
CA PHE A 258 -3.17 -3.02 -27.68
C PHE A 258 -2.80 -4.31 -28.41
N LEU A 259 -3.79 -5.09 -28.80
CA LEU A 259 -3.64 -6.28 -29.64
C LEU A 259 -4.71 -6.30 -30.74
N VAL A 260 -4.27 -6.58 -31.96
CA VAL A 260 -5.16 -6.88 -33.09
C VAL A 260 -5.65 -8.32 -32.98
N ASN A 261 -6.90 -8.55 -33.37
CA ASN A 261 -7.53 -9.86 -33.42
C ASN A 261 -7.35 -10.63 -32.08
N ALA A 262 -7.76 -10.00 -30.98
CA ALA A 262 -7.59 -10.52 -29.61
C ALA A 262 -8.78 -10.19 -28.72
N GLN A 263 -8.99 -10.98 -27.67
CA GLN A 263 -9.93 -10.67 -26.59
C GLN A 263 -9.22 -9.93 -25.43
N GLY A 264 -9.98 -9.27 -24.56
CA GLY A 264 -9.43 -8.50 -23.44
C GLY A 264 -8.55 -9.32 -22.49
N GLU A 265 -8.85 -10.61 -22.34
CA GLU A 265 -8.05 -11.55 -21.54
C GLU A 265 -6.63 -11.71 -22.09
N ASP A 266 -6.46 -11.73 -23.42
CA ASP A 266 -5.16 -11.92 -24.07
C ASP A 266 -4.21 -10.75 -23.77
N VAL A 267 -4.75 -9.53 -23.54
CA VAL A 267 -3.98 -8.32 -23.15
C VAL A 267 -3.66 -8.33 -21.67
N VAL A 268 -4.65 -8.61 -20.81
CA VAL A 268 -4.54 -8.46 -19.35
C VAL A 268 -3.75 -9.62 -18.73
N ALA A 269 -3.92 -10.84 -19.22
CA ALA A 269 -3.18 -12.01 -18.75
C ALA A 269 -1.71 -12.03 -19.19
N GLY A 270 -1.33 -11.24 -20.22
CA GLY A 270 0.05 -11.21 -20.72
C GLY A 270 0.44 -12.42 -21.56
N ILE A 271 -0.53 -13.20 -22.05
CA ILE A 271 -0.30 -14.42 -22.83
C ILE A 271 0.36 -14.11 -24.18
N ARG A 272 0.14 -12.92 -24.73
CA ARG A 272 0.70 -12.42 -25.98
C ARG A 272 1.43 -11.11 -25.76
N ASN A 273 2.52 -10.90 -26.49
CA ASN A 273 3.22 -9.62 -26.48
C ASN A 273 2.33 -8.53 -27.06
N THR A 274 2.12 -7.49 -26.29
CA THR A 274 1.27 -6.36 -26.64
C THR A 274 2.03 -5.33 -27.48
N GLN A 275 1.28 -4.52 -28.20
CA GLN A 275 1.76 -3.35 -28.93
C GLN A 275 1.33 -2.07 -28.19
N ASP A 276 2.06 -0.99 -28.39
CA ASP A 276 1.74 0.29 -27.78
C ASP A 276 0.63 1.08 -28.52
N LEU A 277 0.23 2.21 -27.98
CA LEU A 277 -0.77 3.08 -28.62
C LEU A 277 -0.27 3.74 -29.92
N GLU A 278 1.06 3.78 -30.17
CA GLU A 278 1.59 4.26 -31.44
C GLU A 278 1.34 3.23 -32.55
N ALA A 279 1.44 1.93 -32.25
CA ALA A 279 1.04 0.87 -33.17
C ALA A 279 -0.47 0.92 -33.47
N LEU A 280 -1.31 1.23 -32.47
CA LEU A 280 -2.74 1.48 -32.68
C LEU A 280 -2.96 2.64 -33.66
N LYS A 281 -2.20 3.74 -33.54
CA LYS A 281 -2.30 4.89 -34.47
C LYS A 281 -1.92 4.52 -35.89
N GLN A 282 -0.94 3.66 -36.05
CA GLN A 282 -0.53 3.22 -37.40
C GLN A 282 -1.59 2.30 -38.04
N LYS A 283 -2.18 1.40 -37.28
CA LYS A 283 -3.18 0.43 -37.76
C LYS A 283 -4.57 1.05 -37.90
N PHE A 284 -5.03 1.86 -36.92
CA PHE A 284 -6.36 2.45 -36.83
C PHE A 284 -6.29 3.95 -36.46
N PRO A 285 -5.83 4.82 -37.38
CA PRO A 285 -5.60 6.25 -37.07
C PRO A 285 -6.83 6.99 -36.50
N SER A 286 -8.00 6.80 -37.11
CA SER A 286 -9.25 7.45 -36.66
C SER A 286 -9.70 6.98 -35.27
N ILE A 287 -9.52 5.71 -34.97
CA ILE A 287 -9.83 5.13 -33.65
C ILE A 287 -8.87 5.64 -32.59
N HIS A 288 -7.57 5.75 -32.93
CA HIS A 288 -6.60 6.35 -32.04
C HIS A 288 -6.98 7.78 -31.67
N ASP A 289 -7.34 8.61 -32.64
CA ASP A 289 -7.72 9.99 -32.41
C ASP A 289 -8.99 10.11 -31.57
N GLU A 290 -10.01 9.29 -31.84
CA GLU A 290 -11.22 9.18 -31.02
C GLU A 290 -10.89 8.76 -29.58
N LEU A 291 -10.00 7.78 -29.39
CA LEU A 291 -9.56 7.32 -28.07
C LEU A 291 -8.84 8.44 -27.31
N MET A 292 -7.97 9.23 -27.98
CA MET A 292 -7.28 10.36 -27.35
C MET A 292 -8.26 11.45 -26.91
N GLU A 293 -9.29 11.74 -27.71
CA GLU A 293 -10.37 12.67 -27.31
C GLU A 293 -11.15 12.14 -26.09
N ILE A 294 -11.48 10.86 -26.08
CA ILE A 294 -12.13 10.21 -24.94
C ILE A 294 -11.27 10.32 -23.68
N PHE A 295 -9.95 10.08 -23.77
CA PHE A 295 -9.04 10.22 -22.63
C PHE A 295 -9.05 11.64 -22.02
N VAL A 296 -9.05 12.67 -22.86
CA VAL A 296 -9.17 14.06 -22.38
C VAL A 296 -10.51 14.30 -21.69
N ARG A 297 -11.62 13.79 -22.26
CA ARG A 297 -12.96 13.92 -21.66
C ARG A 297 -13.08 13.20 -20.33
N LEU A 298 -12.52 12.00 -20.22
CA LEU A 298 -12.51 11.21 -18.98
C LEU A 298 -11.70 11.92 -17.89
N GLU A 299 -10.47 12.37 -18.20
CA GLU A 299 -9.63 13.09 -17.25
C GLU A 299 -10.28 14.39 -16.78
N HIS A 300 -10.97 15.09 -17.67
CA HIS A 300 -11.73 16.30 -17.35
C HIS A 300 -12.92 16.00 -16.42
N HIS A 301 -13.70 14.96 -16.72
CA HIS A 301 -14.89 14.59 -15.96
C HIS A 301 -14.55 14.08 -14.56
N TYR A 302 -13.61 13.14 -14.47
CA TYR A 302 -13.20 12.57 -13.18
C TYR A 302 -12.21 13.46 -12.42
N THR A 303 -11.65 14.49 -13.08
CA THR A 303 -10.60 15.36 -12.56
C THR A 303 -9.38 14.58 -12.05
N ASP A 304 -9.14 13.40 -12.60
CA ASP A 304 -8.06 12.48 -12.21
C ASP A 304 -7.63 11.61 -13.39
N MET A 305 -6.46 10.96 -13.24
CA MET A 305 -6.00 9.96 -14.20
C MET A 305 -6.96 8.78 -14.23
N CYS A 306 -7.35 8.39 -15.43
CA CYS A 306 -8.19 7.22 -15.65
C CYS A 306 -7.42 6.08 -16.32
N ASP A 307 -7.69 4.85 -15.91
CA ASP A 307 -7.45 3.67 -16.72
C ASP A 307 -8.74 3.24 -17.42
N THR A 308 -8.59 2.65 -18.60
CA THR A 308 -9.71 2.31 -19.47
C THR A 308 -9.46 0.97 -20.14
N GLU A 309 -10.54 0.21 -20.34
CA GLU A 309 -10.57 -0.95 -21.23
C GLU A 309 -11.40 -0.59 -22.46
N PHE A 310 -10.89 -0.88 -23.65
CA PHE A 310 -11.59 -0.63 -24.90
C PHE A 310 -11.47 -1.82 -25.87
N THR A 311 -12.45 -1.92 -26.77
CA THR A 311 -12.46 -2.92 -27.83
C THR A 311 -12.80 -2.22 -29.15
N ILE A 312 -12.15 -2.65 -30.22
CA ILE A 312 -12.45 -2.25 -31.59
C ILE A 312 -13.11 -3.46 -32.24
N GLU A 313 -14.34 -3.31 -32.67
CA GLU A 313 -15.03 -4.32 -33.45
C GLU A 313 -15.33 -3.77 -34.84
N GLN A 314 -14.72 -4.35 -35.86
CA GLN A 314 -14.90 -3.95 -37.26
C GLN A 314 -14.72 -2.43 -37.48
N GLY A 315 -13.64 -1.87 -36.94
CA GLY A 315 -13.32 -0.45 -37.07
C GLY A 315 -14.19 0.49 -36.24
N LYS A 316 -14.96 -0.01 -35.28
CA LYS A 316 -15.75 0.80 -34.33
C LYS A 316 -15.22 0.67 -32.92
N LEU A 317 -14.95 1.80 -32.27
CA LEU A 317 -14.48 1.84 -30.88
C LEU A 317 -15.62 1.62 -29.88
N TRP A 318 -15.35 0.85 -28.84
CA TRP A 318 -16.22 0.60 -27.70
C TRP A 318 -15.45 0.73 -26.39
N MET A 319 -15.98 1.49 -25.45
CA MET A 319 -15.44 1.61 -24.10
C MET A 319 -16.10 0.58 -23.18
N LEU A 320 -15.29 -0.32 -22.60
CA LEU A 320 -15.78 -1.42 -21.76
C LEU A 320 -15.72 -1.10 -20.28
N GLN A 321 -14.78 -0.27 -19.87
CA GLN A 321 -14.58 0.11 -18.48
C GLN A 321 -13.78 1.41 -18.41
N THR A 322 -14.06 2.20 -17.37
CA THR A 322 -13.15 3.25 -16.88
C THR A 322 -13.13 3.25 -15.35
N ARG A 323 -12.02 3.68 -14.79
CA ARG A 323 -11.87 3.91 -13.34
C ARG A 323 -10.74 4.91 -13.10
N VAL A 324 -10.69 5.49 -11.90
CA VAL A 324 -9.50 6.22 -11.45
C VAL A 324 -8.33 5.23 -11.36
N GLY A 325 -7.27 5.51 -12.08
CA GLY A 325 -6.16 4.59 -12.26
C GLY A 325 -5.30 4.45 -11.01
N LYS A 326 -4.87 3.21 -10.71
CA LYS A 326 -3.82 2.98 -9.72
C LYS A 326 -2.50 3.54 -10.22
N ARG A 327 -1.71 4.11 -9.31
CA ARG A 327 -0.47 4.81 -9.62
C ARG A 327 0.55 4.65 -8.52
N THR A 328 1.81 4.88 -8.84
CA THR A 328 2.89 4.93 -7.86
C THR A 328 2.85 6.20 -7.02
N GLY A 329 3.55 6.21 -5.87
CA GLY A 329 3.67 7.39 -5.03
C GLY A 329 4.28 8.59 -5.77
N ALA A 330 5.33 8.37 -6.56
CA ALA A 330 5.95 9.41 -7.37
C ALA A 330 4.98 10.01 -8.41
N ALA A 331 4.24 9.14 -9.10
CA ALA A 331 3.22 9.57 -10.05
C ALA A 331 2.08 10.34 -9.36
N ALA A 332 1.64 9.88 -8.16
CA ALA A 332 0.62 10.55 -7.38
C ALA A 332 1.01 11.98 -7.00
N LEU A 333 2.24 12.17 -6.50
CA LEU A 333 2.80 13.49 -6.18
C LEU A 333 2.85 14.40 -7.41
N LYS A 334 3.41 13.91 -8.51
CA LYS A 334 3.52 14.67 -9.75
C LYS A 334 2.16 15.09 -10.30
N MET A 335 1.23 14.14 -10.39
CA MET A 335 -0.15 14.43 -10.86
C MET A 335 -0.85 15.44 -9.96
N ALA A 336 -0.76 15.28 -8.63
CA ALA A 336 -1.37 16.19 -7.67
C ALA A 336 -0.87 17.63 -7.85
N VAL A 337 0.43 17.83 -8.06
CA VAL A 337 1.03 19.16 -8.30
C VAL A 337 0.61 19.71 -9.67
N GLU A 338 0.77 18.92 -10.74
CA GLU A 338 0.46 19.37 -12.11
C GLU A 338 -1.02 19.71 -12.30
N MET A 339 -1.94 18.95 -11.70
CA MET A 339 -3.39 19.19 -11.80
C MET A 339 -3.84 20.49 -11.11
N THR A 340 -3.03 21.09 -10.26
CA THR A 340 -3.32 22.43 -9.73
C THR A 340 -3.05 23.53 -10.77
N LYS A 341 -2.22 23.25 -11.79
CA LYS A 341 -1.84 24.17 -12.87
C LYS A 341 -1.69 23.43 -14.20
N PRO A 342 -2.78 22.91 -14.76
CA PRO A 342 -2.70 22.15 -16.00
C PRO A 342 -2.16 23.02 -17.16
N THR A 343 -1.35 22.41 -18.02
CA THR A 343 -0.68 23.05 -19.16
C THR A 343 -1.00 22.36 -20.49
N GLY A 344 -0.69 23.00 -21.62
CA GLY A 344 -0.89 22.42 -22.97
C GLY A 344 -2.36 22.29 -23.35
N ALA A 345 -2.70 21.22 -24.08
CA ALA A 345 -4.08 20.92 -24.49
C ALA A 345 -5.05 20.73 -23.29
N ARG A 346 -4.49 20.45 -22.10
CA ARG A 346 -5.19 20.32 -20.82
C ARG A 346 -5.35 21.64 -20.08
N LYS A 347 -4.90 22.77 -20.66
CA LYS A 347 -4.96 24.12 -20.09
C LYS A 347 -6.39 24.65 -19.93
N SER A 348 -7.37 23.97 -20.45
CA SER A 348 -8.77 24.39 -20.43
C SER A 348 -9.47 23.96 -19.13
N SER A 349 -10.15 24.87 -18.55
CA SER A 349 -11.37 24.77 -17.74
C SER A 349 -11.35 23.99 -16.39
N TRP A 350 -10.49 23.03 -16.12
CA TRP A 350 -10.49 22.32 -14.85
C TRP A 350 -9.13 22.31 -14.14
N LYS A 351 -9.15 22.48 -12.87
CA LYS A 351 -8.00 22.36 -11.97
C LYS A 351 -8.50 21.94 -10.60
N ILE A 352 -7.66 21.22 -9.87
CA ILE A 352 -7.90 20.94 -8.47
C ILE A 352 -7.32 22.04 -7.57
N SER A 353 -7.89 22.19 -6.38
CA SER A 353 -7.32 23.07 -5.37
C SER A 353 -6.05 22.44 -4.73
N ARG A 354 -5.16 23.26 -4.15
CA ARG A 354 -4.00 22.75 -3.38
C ARG A 354 -4.44 21.85 -2.23
N ARG A 355 -5.57 22.16 -1.58
CA ARG A 355 -6.13 21.31 -0.52
C ARG A 355 -6.53 19.95 -1.06
N GLU A 356 -7.19 19.89 -2.19
CA GLU A 356 -7.56 18.64 -2.83
C GLU A 356 -6.32 17.85 -3.29
N ALA A 357 -5.31 18.51 -3.84
CA ALA A 357 -4.04 17.89 -4.19
C ALA A 357 -3.39 17.18 -3.00
N ILE A 358 -3.34 17.83 -1.83
CA ILE A 358 -2.82 17.24 -0.60
C ILE A 358 -3.68 16.04 -0.17
N MET A 359 -5.01 16.16 -0.21
CA MET A 359 -5.92 15.08 0.19
C MET A 359 -5.85 13.83 -0.70
N ARG A 360 -5.27 13.93 -1.90
CA ARG A 360 -5.04 12.80 -2.80
C ARG A 360 -3.77 12.01 -2.48
N ILE A 361 -2.89 12.57 -1.66
CA ILE A 361 -1.65 11.93 -1.25
C ILE A 361 -1.89 11.18 0.06
N THR A 362 -1.64 9.88 0.05
CA THR A 362 -1.75 9.01 1.22
C THR A 362 -0.38 8.78 1.85
N ALA A 363 -0.35 8.23 3.07
CA ALA A 363 0.89 7.80 3.72
C ALA A 363 1.63 6.76 2.87
N ASP A 364 0.90 5.80 2.28
CA ASP A 364 1.50 4.78 1.41
C ASP A 364 2.21 5.38 0.18
N HIS A 365 1.67 6.46 -0.40
CA HIS A 365 2.35 7.18 -1.48
C HIS A 365 3.67 7.80 -1.03
N LEU A 366 3.72 8.31 0.21
CA LEU A 366 4.94 8.89 0.78
C LEU A 366 5.97 7.81 1.08
N ASP A 367 5.54 6.71 1.68
CA ASP A 367 6.41 5.57 1.96
C ASP A 367 7.07 5.03 0.69
N GLN A 368 6.29 4.87 -0.41
CA GLN A 368 6.82 4.46 -1.70
C GLN A 368 7.90 5.40 -2.25
N VAL A 369 7.76 6.70 -2.05
CA VAL A 369 8.72 7.71 -2.53
C VAL A 369 10.01 7.71 -1.70
N LEU A 370 9.93 7.29 -0.46
CA LEU A 370 11.05 7.19 0.46
C LEU A 370 11.77 5.82 0.38
N HIS A 371 11.33 4.91 -0.49
CA HIS A 371 11.98 3.60 -0.68
C HIS A 371 13.45 3.73 -1.08
N PRO A 372 14.30 2.84 -0.57
CA PRO A 372 15.73 2.81 -0.88
C PRO A 372 16.03 2.68 -2.38
N GLN A 373 17.20 3.15 -2.79
CA GLN A 373 17.76 3.00 -4.13
C GLN A 373 19.09 2.21 -4.03
N PHE A 374 19.59 1.71 -5.16
CA PHE A 374 20.90 1.03 -5.16
C PHE A 374 22.03 2.02 -4.93
N ALA A 375 22.95 1.68 -3.99
CA ALA A 375 24.18 2.43 -3.75
C ALA A 375 25.10 2.38 -4.98
N HIS A 376 25.24 1.18 -5.57
CA HIS A 376 25.98 0.90 -6.79
C HIS A 376 25.23 -0.12 -7.60
N LYS A 377 25.24 0.00 -8.94
CA LYS A 377 24.65 -0.98 -9.85
C LYS A 377 25.76 -1.84 -10.45
N SER A 378 25.55 -3.15 -10.49
CA SER A 378 26.31 -4.06 -11.33
C SER A 378 25.78 -4.07 -12.78
N THR A 379 26.47 -4.77 -13.66
CA THR A 379 25.97 -5.00 -15.01
C THR A 379 24.69 -5.83 -14.95
N PRO A 380 23.59 -5.39 -15.56
CA PRO A 380 22.36 -6.18 -15.58
C PRO A 380 22.53 -7.41 -16.45
N ILE A 381 21.96 -8.55 -16.02
CA ILE A 381 21.91 -9.78 -16.80
C ILE A 381 20.78 -9.77 -17.84
N THR A 382 19.73 -8.99 -17.56
CA THR A 382 18.62 -8.80 -18.49
C THR A 382 17.87 -7.53 -18.18
N LYS A 383 16.95 -7.16 -19.07
CA LYS A 383 16.09 -5.99 -18.92
C LYS A 383 14.67 -6.31 -19.39
N GLY A 384 13.70 -5.88 -18.59
CA GLY A 384 12.28 -5.88 -18.93
C GLY A 384 11.68 -4.48 -18.86
N LEU A 385 10.37 -4.40 -18.78
CA LEU A 385 9.63 -3.15 -18.59
C LEU A 385 9.53 -2.84 -17.10
N GLY A 386 10.02 -1.67 -16.68
CA GLY A 386 9.86 -1.18 -15.31
C GLY A 386 8.40 -0.86 -15.02
N ALA A 387 7.70 -1.77 -14.35
CA ALA A 387 6.27 -1.67 -14.10
C ALA A 387 5.92 -0.91 -12.82
N SER A 388 6.74 -1.05 -11.79
CA SER A 388 6.64 -0.33 -10.53
C SER A 388 8.05 0.05 -10.05
N PRO A 389 8.35 1.33 -9.89
CA PRO A 389 9.69 1.79 -9.54
C PRO A 389 10.07 1.39 -8.11
N GLY A 390 11.36 1.38 -7.84
CA GLY A 390 12.00 1.03 -6.58
C GLY A 390 13.09 -0.02 -6.76
N ALA A 391 13.96 -0.15 -5.77
CA ALA A 391 14.99 -1.17 -5.72
C ALA A 391 14.54 -2.32 -4.80
N ALA A 392 14.59 -3.54 -5.30
CA ALA A 392 14.32 -4.74 -4.52
C ALA A 392 15.53 -5.68 -4.57
N VAL A 393 15.84 -6.29 -3.42
CA VAL A 393 16.89 -7.30 -3.28
C VAL A 393 16.31 -8.48 -2.50
N GLY A 394 16.42 -9.67 -3.03
CA GLY A 394 15.84 -10.85 -2.38
C GLY A 394 16.28 -12.15 -3.05
N ARG A 395 15.87 -13.24 -2.43
CA ARG A 395 16.05 -14.58 -2.95
C ARG A 395 14.93 -14.94 -3.94
N VAL A 396 15.28 -15.63 -5.00
CA VAL A 396 14.35 -16.04 -6.06
C VAL A 396 13.46 -17.17 -5.59
N TYR A 397 12.16 -17.04 -5.81
CA TYR A 397 11.18 -18.11 -5.66
C TYR A 397 10.22 -18.12 -6.84
N PHE A 398 9.83 -19.32 -7.31
CA PHE A 398 9.10 -19.50 -8.56
C PHE A 398 7.60 -19.76 -8.36
N THR A 399 7.16 -20.01 -7.13
CA THR A 399 5.74 -20.17 -6.79
C THR A 399 5.33 -19.22 -5.68
N ALA A 400 4.06 -18.84 -5.67
CA ALA A 400 3.53 -17.95 -4.65
C ALA A 400 3.60 -18.56 -3.25
N ASP A 401 3.30 -19.88 -3.13
CA ASP A 401 3.37 -20.61 -1.86
C ASP A 401 4.81 -20.70 -1.32
N ALA A 402 5.79 -21.03 -2.19
CA ALA A 402 7.19 -21.07 -1.77
C ALA A 402 7.72 -19.71 -1.35
N ALA A 403 7.26 -18.63 -2.00
CA ALA A 403 7.57 -17.25 -1.61
C ALA A 403 7.01 -16.92 -0.22
N GLU A 404 5.76 -17.27 0.08
CA GLU A 404 5.14 -17.06 1.38
C GLU A 404 5.85 -17.86 2.49
N GLU A 405 6.14 -19.14 2.26
CA GLU A 405 6.89 -19.96 3.20
C GLU A 405 8.29 -19.41 3.50
N ALA A 406 9.00 -18.90 2.47
CA ALA A 406 10.32 -18.32 2.64
C ALA A 406 10.27 -17.04 3.50
N VAL A 407 9.27 -16.19 3.26
CA VAL A 407 9.07 -14.98 4.09
C VAL A 407 8.74 -15.35 5.54
N MET A 408 7.95 -16.41 5.78
CA MET A 408 7.72 -16.92 7.15
C MET A 408 9.00 -17.39 7.84
N ARG A 409 10.01 -17.83 7.07
CA ARG A 409 11.36 -18.13 7.59
C ARG A 409 12.24 -16.89 7.80
N GLY A 410 11.73 -15.68 7.48
CA GLY A 410 12.46 -14.41 7.62
C GLY A 410 13.33 -14.05 6.43
N GLU A 411 13.11 -14.64 5.27
CA GLU A 411 13.86 -14.35 4.05
C GLU A 411 13.27 -13.16 3.28
N ASP A 412 14.14 -12.35 2.66
CA ASP A 412 13.72 -11.36 1.67
C ASP A 412 13.55 -12.08 0.33
N VAL A 413 12.37 -11.95 -0.30
CA VAL A 413 11.96 -12.75 -1.44
C VAL A 413 11.68 -11.87 -2.67
N ILE A 414 12.09 -12.34 -3.84
CA ILE A 414 11.65 -11.89 -5.15
C ILE A 414 10.87 -13.03 -5.81
N LEU A 415 9.60 -12.78 -6.11
CA LEU A 415 8.75 -13.71 -6.84
C LEU A 415 9.05 -13.62 -8.34
N VAL A 416 9.43 -14.75 -8.95
CA VAL A 416 9.74 -14.86 -10.38
C VAL A 416 8.73 -15.78 -11.04
N ARG A 417 8.03 -15.30 -12.08
CA ARG A 417 6.98 -16.05 -12.78
C ARG A 417 7.12 -15.87 -14.30
N SER A 418 6.58 -16.81 -15.07
CA SER A 418 6.39 -16.58 -16.52
C SER A 418 5.44 -15.41 -16.76
N GLU A 419 4.30 -15.45 -16.09
CA GLU A 419 3.29 -14.43 -15.94
C GLU A 419 2.62 -14.61 -14.58
N THR A 420 1.99 -13.58 -14.02
CA THR A 420 1.22 -13.72 -12.77
C THR A 420 -0.27 -13.82 -13.05
N SER A 421 -0.91 -14.67 -12.28
CA SER A 421 -2.37 -14.82 -12.24
C SER A 421 -2.92 -14.32 -10.89
N PRO A 422 -4.23 -14.18 -10.73
CA PRO A 422 -4.84 -13.88 -9.45
C PRO A 422 -4.52 -14.87 -8.33
N GLU A 423 -4.14 -16.11 -8.66
CA GLU A 423 -3.69 -17.11 -7.70
C GLU A 423 -2.35 -16.72 -7.06
N ASP A 424 -1.48 -16.01 -7.77
CA ASP A 424 -0.15 -15.62 -7.30
C ASP A 424 -0.16 -14.43 -6.30
N VAL A 425 -1.32 -13.81 -6.06
CA VAL A 425 -1.46 -12.56 -5.28
C VAL A 425 -0.87 -12.68 -3.87
N HIS A 426 -1.06 -13.80 -3.17
CA HIS A 426 -0.53 -13.98 -1.81
C HIS A 426 1.00 -13.95 -1.78
N GLY A 427 1.66 -14.64 -2.74
CA GLY A 427 3.11 -14.57 -2.88
C GLY A 427 3.64 -13.20 -3.31
N MET A 428 2.92 -12.52 -4.24
CA MET A 428 3.25 -11.14 -4.60
C MET A 428 3.14 -10.16 -3.42
N MET A 429 2.17 -10.39 -2.53
CA MET A 429 1.93 -9.54 -1.35
C MET A 429 3.09 -9.51 -0.37
N VAL A 430 3.74 -10.64 -0.17
CA VAL A 430 4.82 -10.80 0.82
C VAL A 430 6.20 -10.55 0.23
N SER A 431 6.33 -10.55 -1.11
CA SER A 431 7.59 -10.40 -1.81
C SER A 431 8.09 -8.95 -1.80
N LYS A 432 9.42 -8.79 -1.72
CA LYS A 432 10.11 -7.49 -1.85
C LYS A 432 10.09 -6.96 -3.30
N GLY A 433 9.94 -7.85 -4.28
CA GLY A 433 9.88 -7.50 -5.70
C GLY A 433 9.24 -8.60 -6.53
N VAL A 434 8.79 -8.24 -7.73
CA VAL A 434 8.16 -9.17 -8.68
C VAL A 434 8.85 -9.06 -10.04
N LEU A 435 9.19 -10.22 -10.63
CA LEU A 435 9.79 -10.34 -11.96
C LEU A 435 8.96 -11.28 -12.81
N THR A 436 8.57 -10.85 -14.03
CA THR A 436 7.90 -11.75 -14.97
C THR A 436 8.58 -11.78 -16.33
N ALA A 437 8.62 -12.97 -16.94
CA ALA A 437 9.17 -13.16 -18.29
C ALA A 437 8.26 -12.55 -19.37
N ARG A 438 6.95 -12.54 -19.13
CA ARG A 438 5.92 -12.04 -20.05
C ARG A 438 5.07 -10.95 -19.40
N GLY A 439 4.32 -10.24 -20.22
CA GLY A 439 3.37 -9.21 -19.80
C GLY A 439 3.84 -7.79 -20.07
N GLY A 440 2.89 -6.90 -20.36
CA GLY A 440 3.11 -5.48 -20.58
C GLY A 440 2.89 -4.65 -19.30
N LEU A 441 2.98 -3.33 -19.44
CA LEU A 441 2.78 -2.38 -18.33
C LEU A 441 1.35 -2.36 -17.75
N VAL A 442 0.41 -3.04 -18.39
CA VAL A 442 -0.98 -3.18 -17.93
C VAL A 442 -1.32 -4.62 -17.49
N SER A 443 -0.34 -5.53 -17.51
CA SER A 443 -0.51 -6.91 -17.05
C SER A 443 -0.91 -6.97 -15.57
N HIS A 444 -1.42 -8.12 -15.14
CA HIS A 444 -1.81 -8.35 -13.75
C HIS A 444 -0.65 -8.04 -12.77
N ALA A 445 0.56 -8.54 -13.06
CA ALA A 445 1.76 -8.24 -12.26
C ALA A 445 2.01 -6.73 -12.12
N ALA A 446 1.96 -6.00 -13.24
CA ALA A 446 2.23 -4.57 -13.27
C ALA A 446 1.20 -3.75 -12.48
N VAL A 447 -0.09 -4.05 -12.66
CA VAL A 447 -1.19 -3.30 -11.99
C VAL A 447 -1.18 -3.55 -10.49
N VAL A 448 -1.02 -4.80 -10.07
CA VAL A 448 -1.02 -5.19 -8.66
C VAL A 448 0.21 -4.64 -7.94
N ALA A 449 1.41 -4.86 -8.48
CA ALA A 449 2.66 -4.38 -7.88
C ALA A 449 2.67 -2.85 -7.76
N ARG A 450 2.23 -2.14 -8.81
CA ARG A 450 2.11 -0.67 -8.80
C ARG A 450 1.12 -0.19 -7.75
N GLY A 451 -0.01 -0.88 -7.59
CA GLY A 451 -1.00 -0.56 -6.57
C GLY A 451 -0.44 -0.65 -5.15
N TRP A 452 0.51 -1.53 -4.91
CA TRP A 452 1.14 -1.73 -3.60
C TRP A 452 2.50 -1.04 -3.45
N GLY A 453 3.04 -0.46 -4.53
CA GLY A 453 4.38 0.13 -4.53
C GLY A 453 5.50 -0.91 -4.46
N THR A 454 5.20 -2.19 -4.69
CA THR A 454 6.21 -3.25 -4.76
C THR A 454 7.00 -3.08 -6.05
N PRO A 455 8.34 -3.00 -6.02
CA PRO A 455 9.16 -2.93 -7.22
C PRO A 455 8.86 -4.10 -8.16
N ALA A 456 8.64 -3.80 -9.45
CA ALA A 456 8.27 -4.84 -10.39
C ALA A 456 8.84 -4.60 -11.79
N ILE A 457 9.31 -5.69 -12.39
CA ILE A 457 9.76 -5.77 -13.77
C ILE A 457 8.91 -6.82 -14.48
N VAL A 458 8.34 -6.45 -15.62
CA VAL A 458 7.51 -7.35 -16.44
C VAL A 458 8.05 -7.44 -17.87
N GLY A 459 7.69 -8.53 -18.58
CA GLY A 459 8.11 -8.70 -19.97
C GLY A 459 9.62 -8.81 -20.14
N ALA A 460 10.32 -9.44 -19.21
CA ALA A 460 11.74 -9.77 -19.36
C ALA A 460 11.89 -11.05 -20.21
N GLU A 461 11.67 -10.93 -21.51
CA GLU A 461 11.52 -12.04 -22.47
C GLU A 461 12.74 -12.99 -22.57
N ALA A 462 13.91 -12.51 -22.17
CA ALA A 462 15.12 -13.33 -22.14
C ALA A 462 15.09 -14.41 -21.03
N LEU A 463 14.20 -14.28 -20.03
CA LEU A 463 14.06 -15.29 -18.97
C LEU A 463 13.42 -16.57 -19.51
N LYS A 464 14.15 -17.65 -19.45
CA LYS A 464 13.64 -19.01 -19.65
C LYS A 464 13.46 -19.65 -18.30
N ILE A 465 12.22 -19.70 -17.82
CA ILE A 465 11.88 -20.22 -16.50
C ILE A 465 11.60 -21.72 -16.63
N GLU A 466 12.27 -22.48 -15.78
CA GLU A 466 12.10 -23.91 -15.57
C GLU A 466 11.69 -24.15 -14.11
N ASP A 467 11.42 -25.40 -13.69
CA ASP A 467 10.77 -25.72 -12.42
C ASP A 467 11.36 -25.01 -11.18
N HIS A 468 12.68 -24.93 -11.04
CA HIS A 468 13.35 -24.31 -9.89
C HIS A 468 14.51 -23.41 -10.29
N GLN A 469 14.50 -22.89 -11.51
CA GLN A 469 15.53 -21.99 -12.00
C GLN A 469 15.01 -21.12 -13.15
N PHE A 470 15.72 -20.04 -13.43
CA PHE A 470 15.62 -19.37 -14.72
C PHE A 470 17.00 -19.24 -15.38
N ILE A 471 17.01 -19.19 -16.70
CA ILE A 471 18.22 -19.10 -17.52
C ILE A 471 18.13 -17.82 -18.36
N VAL A 472 19.21 -17.04 -18.35
CA VAL A 472 19.39 -15.87 -19.23
C VAL A 472 20.79 -15.93 -19.78
N ASP A 473 20.91 -16.13 -21.09
CA ASP A 473 22.20 -16.36 -21.79
C ASP A 473 23.00 -17.48 -21.10
N ASP A 474 24.18 -17.18 -20.57
CA ASP A 474 25.05 -18.12 -19.85
C ASP A 474 24.81 -18.15 -18.33
N HIS A 475 23.83 -17.38 -17.83
CA HIS A 475 23.54 -17.28 -16.40
C HIS A 475 22.37 -18.19 -16.01
N VAL A 476 22.61 -19.07 -15.04
CA VAL A 476 21.59 -19.92 -14.41
C VAL A 476 21.36 -19.37 -12.99
N VAL A 477 20.11 -19.06 -12.66
CA VAL A 477 19.71 -18.58 -11.33
C VAL A 477 18.72 -19.58 -10.76
N CYS A 478 19.13 -20.23 -9.67
CA CYS A 478 18.35 -21.25 -8.98
C CYS A 478 17.44 -20.63 -7.90
N GLU A 479 16.44 -21.38 -7.48
CA GLU A 479 15.62 -21.03 -6.33
C GLU A 479 16.51 -20.83 -5.08
N GLY A 480 16.27 -19.72 -4.35
CA GLY A 480 17.09 -19.32 -3.21
C GLY A 480 18.31 -18.45 -3.54
N ASP A 481 18.68 -18.28 -4.82
CA ASP A 481 19.75 -17.36 -5.21
C ASP A 481 19.34 -15.90 -5.06
N TRP A 482 20.34 -15.05 -4.81
CA TRP A 482 20.09 -13.60 -4.66
C TRP A 482 20.08 -12.90 -6.02
N ILE A 483 19.03 -12.10 -6.23
CA ILE A 483 18.95 -11.14 -7.32
C ILE A 483 18.53 -9.75 -6.81
N ALA A 484 18.74 -8.77 -7.66
CA ALA A 484 18.30 -7.40 -7.43
C ALA A 484 17.51 -6.88 -8.63
N LEU A 485 16.42 -6.16 -8.35
CA LEU A 485 15.53 -5.56 -9.35
C LEU A 485 15.54 -4.05 -9.24
N ASP A 486 15.79 -3.35 -10.35
CA ASP A 486 15.51 -1.93 -10.47
C ASP A 486 14.21 -1.73 -11.25
N GLY A 487 13.12 -1.58 -10.52
CA GLY A 487 11.80 -1.39 -11.10
C GLY A 487 11.61 -0.06 -11.85
N ALA A 488 12.53 0.91 -11.70
CA ALA A 488 12.50 2.16 -12.45
C ALA A 488 13.13 2.01 -13.84
N THR A 489 14.24 1.26 -13.95
CA THR A 489 14.98 1.07 -15.21
C THR A 489 14.64 -0.22 -15.91
N GLY A 490 13.99 -1.17 -15.21
CA GLY A 490 13.69 -2.53 -15.72
C GLY A 490 14.90 -3.47 -15.70
N GLU A 491 15.97 -3.14 -14.97
CA GLU A 491 17.22 -3.90 -14.93
C GLU A 491 17.19 -4.98 -13.86
N VAL A 492 17.63 -6.19 -14.21
CA VAL A 492 17.79 -7.35 -13.32
C VAL A 492 19.27 -7.62 -13.15
N MET A 493 19.73 -7.71 -11.91
CA MET A 493 21.14 -7.90 -11.55
C MET A 493 21.31 -9.12 -10.66
N LEU A 494 22.46 -9.80 -10.75
CA LEU A 494 22.81 -10.94 -9.89
C LEU A 494 23.34 -10.47 -8.52
N GLY A 495 23.05 -11.27 -7.50
CA GLY A 495 23.63 -11.13 -6.18
C GLY A 495 22.91 -10.14 -5.27
N LYS A 496 23.47 -9.97 -4.07
CA LYS A 496 22.96 -9.05 -3.05
C LYS A 496 23.59 -7.68 -3.24
N HIS A 497 22.77 -6.64 -3.30
CA HIS A 497 23.18 -5.25 -3.49
C HIS A 497 22.83 -4.39 -2.30
N ASP A 498 23.70 -3.41 -2.00
CA ASP A 498 23.45 -2.45 -0.94
C ASP A 498 22.48 -1.37 -1.41
N LEU A 499 21.53 -1.02 -0.52
CA LEU A 499 20.53 0.00 -0.74
C LEU A 499 20.87 1.28 0.05
N VAL A 500 20.61 2.45 -0.55
CA VAL A 500 20.73 3.76 0.08
C VAL A 500 19.39 4.48 0.12
N ALA A 501 19.26 5.46 1.01
CA ALA A 501 18.04 6.25 1.12
C ALA A 501 17.71 6.96 -0.22
N SER A 502 16.43 7.00 -0.55
CA SER A 502 15.91 7.69 -1.73
C SER A 502 16.08 9.21 -1.64
N THR A 503 16.17 9.86 -2.78
CA THR A 503 16.05 11.34 -2.90
C THR A 503 14.61 11.65 -3.33
N PRO A 504 13.78 12.26 -2.46
CA PRO A 504 12.40 12.59 -2.80
C PRO A 504 12.30 13.53 -4.01
N PRO A 505 11.27 13.41 -4.86
CA PRO A 505 11.05 14.29 -5.99
C PRO A 505 10.66 15.71 -5.53
N VAL A 506 10.86 16.72 -6.39
CA VAL A 506 10.55 18.13 -6.09
C VAL A 506 9.08 18.36 -5.74
N GLU A 507 8.19 17.56 -6.29
CA GLU A 507 6.76 17.59 -5.99
C GLU A 507 6.46 17.24 -4.52
N PHE A 508 7.28 16.39 -3.90
CA PHE A 508 7.19 16.07 -2.47
C PHE A 508 7.38 17.33 -1.62
N GLU A 509 8.45 18.10 -1.86
CA GLU A 509 8.67 19.37 -1.16
C GLU A 509 7.55 20.38 -1.40
N THR A 510 7.02 20.41 -2.63
CA THR A 510 5.90 21.30 -2.99
C THR A 510 4.63 20.96 -2.19
N ILE A 511 4.30 19.67 -2.07
CA ILE A 511 3.14 19.21 -1.29
C ILE A 511 3.35 19.49 0.19
N LEU A 512 4.53 19.24 0.75
CA LEU A 512 4.86 19.56 2.14
C LEU A 512 4.71 21.05 2.42
N LYS A 513 5.22 21.91 1.53
CA LYS A 513 5.07 23.36 1.67
C LYS A 513 3.60 23.79 1.70
N TRP A 514 2.77 23.24 0.83
CA TRP A 514 1.33 23.55 0.85
C TRP A 514 0.64 23.03 2.11
N ALA A 515 1.04 21.85 2.60
CA ALA A 515 0.54 21.31 3.85
C ALA A 515 0.91 22.21 5.03
N ASP A 516 2.16 22.70 5.07
CA ASP A 516 2.64 23.64 6.09
C ASP A 516 1.89 24.97 6.05
N GLU A 517 1.61 25.52 4.87
CA GLU A 517 0.80 26.74 4.72
C GLU A 517 -0.63 26.55 5.28
N ILE A 518 -1.25 25.38 5.10
CA ILE A 518 -2.62 25.09 5.56
C ILE A 518 -2.68 24.87 7.07
N ARG A 519 -1.71 24.14 7.64
CA ARG A 519 -1.68 23.81 9.07
C ARG A 519 -1.13 24.92 9.95
N LYS A 520 -0.46 25.93 9.38
CA LYS A 520 0.19 27.02 10.11
C LYS A 520 -0.76 27.67 11.12
N GLY A 521 -0.34 27.73 12.38
CA GLY A 521 -1.12 28.29 13.49
C GLY A 521 -2.28 27.38 13.99
N LYS A 522 -2.42 26.17 13.44
CA LYS A 522 -3.43 25.19 13.88
C LYS A 522 -2.80 23.93 14.45
N LEU A 523 -1.76 23.41 13.81
CA LEU A 523 -1.08 22.17 14.17
C LEU A 523 0.40 22.29 13.86
N SER A 524 1.26 21.96 14.84
CA SER A 524 2.71 21.88 14.66
C SER A 524 3.17 20.41 14.64
N VAL A 525 4.22 20.13 13.87
CA VAL A 525 4.87 18.82 13.87
C VAL A 525 6.10 18.87 14.74
N ARG A 526 6.09 18.09 15.84
CA ARG A 526 7.22 17.92 16.75
C ARG A 526 7.79 16.52 16.63
N THR A 527 9.07 16.35 16.89
CA THR A 527 9.79 15.10 16.80
C THR A 527 10.21 14.58 18.17
N ASN A 528 10.61 13.31 18.23
CA ASN A 528 11.39 12.77 19.34
C ASN A 528 12.87 13.01 19.05
N ALA A 529 13.61 13.59 19.96
CA ALA A 529 15.06 13.76 19.85
C ALA A 529 15.67 13.89 21.25
N ASP A 530 16.70 13.09 21.53
CA ASP A 530 17.32 12.99 22.83
C ASP A 530 18.75 13.59 22.83
N THR A 531 19.33 13.80 21.65
CA THR A 531 20.66 14.38 21.46
C THR A 531 20.65 15.61 20.55
N ALA A 532 21.70 16.43 20.62
CA ALA A 532 21.90 17.57 19.72
C ALA A 532 21.98 17.15 18.24
N ASN A 533 22.54 15.96 17.95
CA ASN A 533 22.62 15.45 16.59
C ASN A 533 21.24 15.07 16.03
N ASP A 534 20.40 14.41 16.84
CA ASP A 534 19.02 14.11 16.46
C ASP A 534 18.21 15.38 16.23
N ALA A 535 18.36 16.37 17.12
CA ALA A 535 17.71 17.67 17.00
C ALA A 535 18.10 18.40 15.72
N ARG A 536 19.38 18.38 15.34
CA ARG A 536 19.88 18.98 14.09
C ARG A 536 19.28 18.31 12.87
N LYS A 537 19.25 16.97 12.85
CA LYS A 537 18.62 16.19 11.75
C LYS A 537 17.13 16.48 11.66
N ALA A 538 16.43 16.46 12.79
CA ALA A 538 15.00 16.73 12.85
C ALA A 538 14.67 18.15 12.34
N ARG A 539 15.45 19.15 12.77
CA ARG A 539 15.28 20.54 12.32
C ARG A 539 15.54 20.68 10.82
N ALA A 540 16.55 19.99 10.28
CA ALA A 540 16.82 19.98 8.84
C ALA A 540 15.67 19.35 8.03
N LEU A 541 14.94 18.39 8.63
CA LEU A 541 13.75 17.76 8.04
C LEU A 541 12.46 18.58 8.27
N GLY A 542 12.53 19.75 8.93
CA GLY A 542 11.41 20.66 9.11
C GLY A 542 10.61 20.47 10.40
N ALA A 543 11.14 19.79 11.41
CA ALA A 543 10.52 19.70 12.72
C ALA A 543 10.36 21.09 13.38
N GLU A 544 9.21 21.35 13.98
CA GLU A 544 8.85 22.63 14.60
C GLU A 544 9.04 22.62 16.13
N GLY A 545 9.65 21.59 16.65
CA GLY A 545 9.96 21.41 18.07
C GLY A 545 10.31 19.97 18.41
N ILE A 546 10.71 19.74 19.64
CA ILE A 546 10.83 18.41 20.24
C ILE A 546 9.59 18.16 21.09
N GLY A 547 8.83 17.11 20.76
CA GLY A 547 7.65 16.69 21.51
C GLY A 547 7.97 15.75 22.67
N LEU A 548 9.10 15.04 22.56
CA LEU A 548 9.61 14.16 23.61
C LEU A 548 11.14 14.10 23.53
N CYS A 549 11.79 14.60 24.60
CA CYS A 549 13.18 14.33 24.94
C CYS A 549 13.20 13.42 26.17
N ARG A 550 13.78 12.23 26.02
CA ARG A 550 13.88 11.19 27.05
C ARG A 550 15.18 11.33 27.79
N THR A 551 15.10 11.70 29.06
CA THR A 551 16.30 11.93 29.88
C THR A 551 17.04 10.66 30.27
N GLU A 552 16.38 9.50 30.23
CA GLU A 552 17.00 8.20 30.49
C GLU A 552 18.14 7.88 29.50
N HIS A 553 18.02 8.27 28.25
CA HIS A 553 19.08 8.05 27.26
C HIS A 553 20.35 8.84 27.58
N MET A 554 20.22 9.98 28.25
CA MET A 554 21.36 10.75 28.73
C MET A 554 22.08 10.03 29.88
N PHE A 555 21.35 9.30 30.73
CA PHE A 555 21.89 8.56 31.86
C PHE A 555 22.53 7.20 31.48
N LEU A 556 22.08 6.60 30.38
CA LEU A 556 22.59 5.33 29.87
C LEU A 556 23.92 5.47 29.11
N ALA A 557 24.43 6.67 28.92
CA ALA A 557 25.73 6.88 28.30
C ALA A 557 26.84 6.17 29.13
N PRO A 558 27.79 5.46 28.46
CA PRO A 558 28.78 4.61 29.14
C PRO A 558 29.57 5.36 30.21
N GLU A 559 29.88 6.63 29.99
CA GLU A 559 30.63 7.46 30.94
C GLU A 559 29.79 7.93 32.15
N ARG A 560 28.49 7.85 32.08
CA ARG A 560 27.53 8.34 33.11
C ARG A 560 26.93 7.22 33.95
N LEU A 561 26.81 6.04 33.35
CA LEU A 561 26.22 4.88 34.02
C LEU A 561 26.90 4.54 35.36
N PRO A 562 28.24 4.66 35.53
CA PRO A 562 28.89 4.47 36.85
C PRO A 562 28.40 5.49 37.89
N VAL A 563 28.13 6.73 37.50
CA VAL A 563 27.65 7.79 38.43
C VAL A 563 26.21 7.52 38.84
N VAL A 564 25.34 7.08 37.86
CA VAL A 564 23.96 6.67 38.15
C VAL A 564 23.94 5.51 39.14
N ARG A 565 24.82 4.50 38.95
CA ARG A 565 24.97 3.36 39.88
C ARG A 565 25.41 3.81 41.26
N ARG A 566 26.36 4.75 41.38
CA ARG A 566 26.74 5.33 42.68
C ARG A 566 25.56 6.05 43.37
N MET A 567 24.75 6.75 42.62
CA MET A 567 23.52 7.38 43.13
C MET A 567 22.49 6.36 43.66
N ILE A 568 22.31 5.24 42.92
CA ILE A 568 21.42 4.14 43.34
C ILE A 568 21.94 3.44 44.60
N LEU A 569 23.24 3.21 44.67
CA LEU A 569 23.92 2.52 45.76
C LEU A 569 24.28 3.39 46.98
N ALA A 570 23.96 4.69 46.94
CA ALA A 570 24.33 5.61 48.01
C ALA A 570 23.67 5.19 49.33
N ASP A 571 24.51 5.01 50.35
CA ASP A 571 24.14 4.64 51.73
C ASP A 571 23.92 5.84 52.66
N SER A 572 24.17 7.05 52.17
CA SER A 572 24.00 8.30 52.91
C SER A 572 23.48 9.45 52.02
N GLU A 573 22.76 10.38 52.59
CA GLU A 573 22.28 11.57 51.90
C GLU A 573 23.41 12.40 51.26
N SER A 574 24.61 12.41 51.89
CA SER A 574 25.75 13.14 51.38
C SER A 574 26.37 12.47 50.16
N ALA A 575 26.40 11.13 50.11
CA ALA A 575 26.88 10.38 48.95
C ALA A 575 25.89 10.49 47.77
N GLU A 576 24.61 10.40 48.06
CA GLU A 576 23.55 10.59 47.03
C GLU A 576 23.61 12.03 46.46
N ALA A 577 23.70 13.05 47.30
CA ALA A 577 23.83 14.43 46.88
C ALA A 577 25.07 14.70 46.01
N ALA A 578 26.21 14.09 46.36
CA ALA A 578 27.44 14.21 45.56
C ALA A 578 27.28 13.56 44.15
N ALA A 579 26.65 12.39 44.04
CA ALA A 579 26.40 11.74 42.77
C ALA A 579 25.36 12.52 41.94
N LEU A 580 24.30 13.04 42.57
CA LEU A 580 23.32 13.88 41.89
C LEU A 580 23.92 15.19 41.35
N GLU A 581 24.89 15.79 42.07
CA GLU A 581 25.57 17.00 41.59
C GLU A 581 26.44 16.73 40.38
N GLU A 582 27.14 15.59 40.33
CA GLU A 582 27.92 15.15 39.16
C GLU A 582 27.01 14.90 37.96
N LEU A 583 25.85 14.22 38.15
CA LEU A 583 24.84 14.00 37.11
C LEU A 583 24.24 15.31 36.64
N ARG A 584 23.98 16.28 37.52
CA ARG A 584 23.48 17.59 37.19
C ARG A 584 24.38 18.34 36.21
N LEU A 585 25.66 18.34 36.46
CA LEU A 585 26.65 19.00 35.60
C LEU A 585 26.69 18.36 34.21
N ALA A 586 26.73 17.03 34.15
CA ALA A 586 26.75 16.29 32.91
C ALA A 586 25.45 16.52 32.09
N GLN A 587 24.30 16.41 32.72
CA GLN A 587 23.00 16.61 32.05
C GLN A 587 22.78 18.07 31.61
N LYS A 588 23.34 19.04 32.34
CA LYS A 588 23.35 20.44 31.92
C LYS A 588 24.05 20.61 30.57
N GLU A 589 25.20 19.96 30.34
CA GLU A 589 25.94 20.03 29.08
C GLU A 589 25.10 19.48 27.91
N ASP A 590 24.39 18.38 28.12
CA ASP A 590 23.50 17.82 27.12
C ASP A 590 22.38 18.79 26.76
N PHE A 591 21.72 19.35 27.78
CA PHE A 591 20.66 20.32 27.57
C PHE A 591 21.16 21.60 26.89
N VAL A 592 22.38 22.09 27.22
CA VAL A 592 22.98 23.23 26.51
C VAL A 592 23.11 22.92 25.02
N SER A 593 23.62 21.72 24.70
CA SER A 593 23.80 21.28 23.32
C SER A 593 22.47 21.16 22.58
N LEU A 594 21.48 20.50 23.19
CA LEU A 594 20.16 20.28 22.64
C LEU A 594 19.38 21.61 22.42
N LEU A 595 19.34 22.47 23.44
CA LEU A 595 18.64 23.75 23.40
C LEU A 595 19.30 24.75 22.44
N THR A 596 20.61 24.64 22.22
CA THR A 596 21.33 25.44 21.21
C THR A 596 20.83 25.12 19.81
N GLU A 597 20.75 23.83 19.47
CA GLU A 597 20.27 23.37 18.16
C GLU A 597 18.78 23.74 17.94
N MET A 598 17.99 23.72 19.01
CA MET A 598 16.56 24.00 18.96
C MET A 598 16.19 25.44 19.25
N SER A 599 17.13 26.38 19.24
CA SER A 599 16.85 27.78 19.52
C SER A 599 15.66 28.33 18.70
N GLY A 600 14.69 28.94 19.38
CA GLY A 600 13.44 29.46 18.80
C GLY A 600 12.32 28.43 18.61
N LEU A 601 12.57 27.16 18.95
CA LEU A 601 11.60 26.06 18.86
C LEU A 601 11.40 25.41 20.24
N PRO A 602 10.18 24.94 20.56
CA PRO A 602 9.89 24.32 21.85
C PRO A 602 10.57 22.96 22.01
N VAL A 603 11.02 22.69 23.22
CA VAL A 603 11.62 21.42 23.63
C VAL A 603 10.88 20.89 24.86
N THR A 604 10.16 19.79 24.70
CA THR A 604 9.48 19.11 25.81
C THR A 604 10.42 18.05 26.37
N VAL A 605 10.86 18.27 27.60
CA VAL A 605 11.77 17.37 28.34
C VAL A 605 10.95 16.54 29.32
N ARG A 606 10.95 15.21 29.13
CA ARG A 606 10.35 14.27 30.07
C ARG A 606 11.35 13.99 31.21
N LEU A 607 10.90 14.20 32.45
CA LEU A 607 11.68 13.81 33.61
C LEU A 607 11.85 12.27 33.63
N LEU A 608 12.84 11.79 34.36
CA LEU A 608 13.24 10.37 34.36
C LEU A 608 12.05 9.46 34.61
N ASP A 609 11.84 8.52 33.70
CA ASP A 609 10.69 7.63 33.69
C ASP A 609 11.03 6.17 34.09
N PRO A 610 12.09 5.50 33.57
CA PRO A 610 12.30 4.08 33.83
C PRO A 610 12.64 3.79 35.27
N PRO A 611 12.36 2.56 35.76
CA PRO A 611 12.77 2.12 37.09
C PRO A 611 14.28 2.01 37.20
N LEU A 612 14.81 2.15 38.42
CA LEU A 612 16.26 2.22 38.64
C LEU A 612 17.02 0.94 38.28
N HIS A 613 16.35 -0.23 38.28
CA HIS A 613 17.03 -1.48 37.91
C HIS A 613 17.49 -1.51 36.44
N GLU A 614 16.89 -0.70 35.54
CA GLU A 614 17.35 -0.60 34.15
C GLU A 614 18.76 -0.01 33.99
N PHE A 615 19.26 0.70 35.03
CA PHE A 615 20.64 1.21 35.10
C PHE A 615 21.62 0.24 35.74
N LEU A 616 21.12 -0.86 36.31
CA LEU A 616 21.91 -1.88 36.98
C LEU A 616 22.24 -3.04 35.99
N PRO A 617 23.29 -3.83 36.25
CA PRO A 617 23.55 -5.03 35.45
C PRO A 617 22.41 -6.03 35.57
N HIS A 618 22.25 -6.86 34.55
CA HIS A 618 21.25 -7.93 34.58
C HIS A 618 21.54 -8.96 35.68
N ILE A 619 20.54 -9.26 36.50
CA ILE A 619 20.64 -10.22 37.61
C ILE A 619 21.21 -11.56 37.12
N SER A 620 20.68 -12.08 36.00
CA SER A 620 21.12 -13.36 35.43
C SER A 620 22.61 -13.38 35.04
N GLU A 621 23.14 -12.29 34.52
CA GLU A 621 24.55 -12.16 34.16
C GLU A 621 25.46 -12.25 35.42
N LEU A 622 25.12 -11.49 36.45
CA LEU A 622 25.84 -11.48 37.71
C LEU A 622 25.71 -12.83 38.45
N GLU A 623 24.56 -13.49 38.40
CA GLU A 623 24.39 -14.82 39.01
C GLU A 623 25.20 -15.90 38.27
N ILE A 624 25.25 -15.87 36.94
CA ILE A 624 26.09 -16.76 36.14
C ILE A 624 27.61 -16.50 36.48
N GLN A 625 28.01 -15.23 36.52
CA GLN A 625 29.36 -14.85 36.87
C GLN A 625 29.72 -15.30 38.29
N LYS A 626 28.78 -15.13 39.26
CA LYS A 626 28.96 -15.61 40.65
C LYS A 626 29.17 -17.11 40.70
N ALA A 627 28.45 -17.86 39.89
CA ALA A 627 28.55 -19.33 39.86
C ALA A 627 29.80 -19.84 39.12
N THR A 628 30.38 -19.05 38.20
CA THR A 628 31.51 -19.49 37.35
C THR A 628 32.86 -18.93 37.79
N THR A 629 32.98 -17.63 37.93
CA THR A 629 34.25 -16.92 38.18
C THR A 629 34.29 -16.21 39.54
N GLY A 630 33.18 -16.14 40.24
CA GLY A 630 32.99 -15.32 41.44
C GLY A 630 32.72 -13.85 41.12
N LEU A 631 32.27 -13.11 42.11
CA LEU A 631 32.04 -11.66 42.05
C LEU A 631 33.04 -10.90 42.93
N SER A 632 33.40 -9.72 42.50
CA SER A 632 34.07 -8.74 43.35
C SER A 632 33.09 -8.18 44.41
N PRO A 633 33.55 -7.57 45.50
CA PRO A 633 32.69 -6.92 46.48
C PRO A 633 31.76 -5.85 45.88
N GLU A 634 32.22 -5.13 44.85
CA GLU A 634 31.41 -4.13 44.14
C GLU A 634 30.29 -4.81 43.33
N GLU A 635 30.60 -5.90 42.64
CA GLU A 635 29.63 -6.69 41.88
C GLU A 635 28.59 -7.38 42.79
N GLU A 636 29.01 -7.84 44.00
CA GLU A 636 28.06 -8.36 45.00
C GLU A 636 27.08 -7.28 45.46
N THR A 637 27.59 -6.06 45.65
CA THR A 637 26.71 -4.92 46.00
C THR A 637 25.76 -4.57 44.88
N LEU A 638 26.22 -4.59 43.61
CA LEU A 638 25.37 -4.38 42.44
C LEU A 638 24.33 -5.47 42.29
N LEU A 639 24.68 -6.73 42.53
CA LEU A 639 23.71 -7.84 42.50
C LEU A 639 22.62 -7.68 43.57
N SER A 640 23.03 -7.30 44.78
CA SER A 640 22.08 -7.02 45.88
C SER A 640 21.13 -5.89 45.53
N ALA A 641 21.63 -4.79 45.00
CA ALA A 641 20.82 -3.67 44.54
C ALA A 641 19.92 -4.05 43.37
N ALA A 642 20.40 -4.84 42.41
CA ALA A 642 19.60 -5.29 41.29
C ALA A 642 18.41 -6.14 41.75
N HIS A 643 18.59 -6.99 42.78
CA HIS A 643 17.46 -7.72 43.41
C HIS A 643 16.51 -6.78 44.15
N GLU A 644 17.02 -5.82 44.93
CA GLU A 644 16.22 -4.88 45.69
C GLU A 644 15.34 -4.01 44.79
N TRP A 645 15.89 -3.47 43.70
CA TRP A 645 15.18 -2.60 42.75
C TRP A 645 14.47 -3.35 41.60
N SER A 646 14.57 -4.69 41.58
CA SER A 646 13.92 -5.51 40.56
C SER A 646 12.40 -5.40 40.63
N GLU A 647 11.79 -5.11 39.51
CA GLU A 647 10.33 -5.03 39.37
C GLU A 647 9.78 -6.26 38.67
N VAL A 648 8.76 -6.88 39.25
CA VAL A 648 8.04 -8.02 38.62
C VAL A 648 7.34 -7.56 37.34
N ASN A 649 6.82 -6.33 37.34
CA ASN A 649 6.25 -5.70 36.18
C ASN A 649 6.76 -4.24 36.08
N PRO A 650 7.72 -3.97 35.20
CA PRO A 650 8.29 -2.63 35.03
C PRO A 650 7.26 -1.53 34.70
N MET A 651 6.11 -1.89 34.12
CA MET A 651 5.05 -0.93 33.78
C MET A 651 4.27 -0.45 35.02
N LEU A 652 4.22 -1.25 36.07
CA LEU A 652 3.46 -0.99 37.31
C LEU A 652 4.35 -0.64 38.51
N GLY A 653 5.66 -0.75 38.36
CA GLY A 653 6.64 -0.61 39.42
C GLY A 653 6.98 0.83 39.81
N THR A 654 8.10 0.99 40.53
CA THR A 654 8.60 2.28 41.03
C THR A 654 9.35 3.02 39.92
N ARG A 655 8.61 3.66 39.06
CA ARG A 655 9.08 4.44 37.93
C ARG A 655 8.32 5.77 37.82
N GLY A 656 8.79 6.69 36.97
CA GLY A 656 8.14 7.96 36.67
C GLY A 656 7.92 8.79 37.93
N VAL A 657 6.72 9.37 38.10
CA VAL A 657 6.39 10.17 39.27
C VAL A 657 6.54 9.42 40.59
N ARG A 658 6.29 8.10 40.61
CA ARG A 658 6.49 7.26 41.80
C ARG A 658 7.94 7.23 42.24
N LEU A 659 8.86 7.10 41.27
CA LEU A 659 10.29 7.23 41.53
C LEU A 659 10.63 8.62 42.07
N GLY A 660 10.03 9.67 41.50
CA GLY A 660 10.18 11.02 41.99
C GLY A 660 9.72 11.22 43.46
N VAL A 661 8.69 10.47 43.89
CA VAL A 661 8.26 10.46 45.32
C VAL A 661 9.29 9.80 46.23
N VAL A 662 9.86 8.67 45.77
CA VAL A 662 10.88 7.91 46.55
C VAL A 662 12.23 8.64 46.54
N LYS A 663 12.57 9.30 45.42
CA LYS A 663 13.83 10.03 45.21
C LYS A 663 13.56 11.47 44.75
N PRO A 664 13.01 12.36 45.63
CA PRO A 664 12.58 13.70 45.21
C PRO A 664 13.72 14.59 44.73
N GLY A 665 14.95 14.37 45.22
CA GLY A 665 16.16 15.06 44.78
C GLY A 665 16.47 14.85 43.27
N LEU A 666 16.07 13.74 42.70
CA LEU A 666 16.33 13.38 41.30
C LEU A 666 15.61 14.33 40.33
N TYR A 667 14.33 14.57 40.48
CA TYR A 667 13.57 15.48 39.64
C TYR A 667 14.03 16.94 39.82
N ALA A 668 14.28 17.36 41.07
CA ALA A 668 14.81 18.68 41.35
C ALA A 668 16.18 18.92 40.68
N MET A 669 17.05 17.92 40.67
CA MET A 669 18.34 17.97 40.01
C MET A 669 18.17 18.13 38.48
N GLN A 670 17.31 17.34 37.84
CA GLN A 670 17.08 17.42 36.41
C GLN A 670 16.53 18.78 35.97
N VAL A 671 15.55 19.30 36.71
CA VAL A 671 14.97 20.64 36.45
C VAL A 671 16.03 21.72 36.64
N ARG A 672 16.87 21.60 37.65
CA ARG A 672 17.97 22.56 37.89
C ARG A 672 18.98 22.53 36.71
N ALA A 673 19.40 21.36 36.25
CA ALA A 673 20.29 21.19 35.10
C ALA A 673 19.69 21.83 33.82
N LEU A 674 18.42 21.57 33.57
CA LEU A 674 17.68 22.11 32.43
C LEU A 674 17.56 23.64 32.46
N MET A 675 17.28 24.19 33.59
CA MET A 675 17.12 25.64 33.75
C MET A 675 18.45 26.39 33.68
N GLU A 676 19.50 25.84 34.28
CA GLU A 676 20.85 26.41 34.16
C GLU A 676 21.37 26.34 32.71
N ALA A 677 21.01 25.28 32.00
CA ALA A 677 21.30 25.18 30.54
C ALA A 677 20.54 26.24 29.74
N ALA A 678 19.25 26.43 30.04
CA ALA A 678 18.44 27.48 29.40
C ALA A 678 18.97 28.89 29.65
N ASP A 679 19.41 29.19 30.89
CA ASP A 679 20.04 30.48 31.24
C ASP A 679 21.36 30.66 30.46
N GLU A 680 22.21 29.62 30.32
CA GLU A 680 23.46 29.68 29.59
C GLU A 680 23.22 29.89 28.08
N VAL A 681 22.25 29.19 27.49
CA VAL A 681 21.88 29.34 26.08
C VAL A 681 21.31 30.76 25.85
N SER A 682 20.50 31.27 26.77
CA SER A 682 19.98 32.65 26.71
C SER A 682 21.11 33.69 26.79
N ALA A 683 22.14 33.46 27.61
CA ALA A 683 23.30 34.35 27.71
C ALA A 683 24.14 34.39 26.43
N LYS A 684 24.05 33.33 25.59
CA LYS A 684 24.64 33.28 24.22
C LYS A 684 23.80 34.06 23.18
N GLY A 685 22.66 34.64 23.56
CA GLY A 685 21.75 35.40 22.68
C GLY A 685 20.76 34.51 21.91
N LEU A 686 20.64 33.26 22.29
CA LEU A 686 19.69 32.30 21.72
C LEU A 686 18.36 32.29 22.51
N GLN A 687 17.33 31.67 21.97
CA GLN A 687 15.97 31.67 22.55
C GLN A 687 15.54 30.23 22.90
N PRO A 688 15.91 29.68 24.06
CA PRO A 688 15.40 28.38 24.49
C PRO A 688 13.92 28.52 24.88
N ILE A 689 13.10 27.58 24.40
CA ILE A 689 11.69 27.43 24.78
C ILE A 689 11.57 26.03 25.40
N VAL A 690 11.33 25.98 26.70
CA VAL A 690 11.40 24.77 27.50
C VAL A 690 10.03 24.39 28.05
N GLU A 691 9.68 23.14 27.91
CA GLU A 691 8.49 22.51 28.51
C GLU A 691 8.95 21.29 29.32
N VAL A 692 8.49 21.20 30.56
CA VAL A 692 8.79 20.08 31.49
C VAL A 692 7.60 19.15 31.51
N MET A 693 7.83 17.87 31.28
CA MET A 693 6.80 16.84 31.26
C MET A 693 7.03 15.81 32.37
N ILE A 694 6.03 15.62 33.22
CA ILE A 694 6.04 14.67 34.33
C ILE A 694 5.42 13.37 33.83
N PRO A 695 6.17 12.23 33.84
CA PRO A 695 5.67 10.95 33.36
C PRO A 695 4.83 10.22 34.41
N LEU A 696 3.99 9.28 33.94
CA LEU A 696 3.31 8.24 34.71
C LEU A 696 2.43 8.73 35.87
N THR A 697 1.88 9.93 35.78
CA THR A 697 0.97 10.43 36.78
C THR A 697 -0.39 9.71 36.75
N VAL A 698 -0.95 9.41 37.90
CA VAL A 698 -2.21 8.67 38.08
C VAL A 698 -3.29 9.55 38.69
N THR A 699 -2.91 10.44 39.59
CA THR A 699 -3.84 11.37 40.29
C THR A 699 -3.39 12.81 40.16
N ARG A 700 -4.37 13.70 40.36
CA ARG A 700 -4.13 15.16 40.47
C ARG A 700 -3.11 15.52 41.54
N GLU A 701 -3.20 14.83 42.69
CA GLU A 701 -2.33 15.06 43.87
C GLU A 701 -0.88 14.70 43.58
N GLU A 702 -0.63 13.56 42.87
CA GLU A 702 0.72 13.20 42.44
C GLU A 702 1.31 14.25 41.49
N LEU A 703 0.51 14.69 40.50
CA LEU A 703 0.92 15.75 39.59
C LEU A 703 1.18 17.07 40.31
N ALA A 704 0.32 17.45 41.24
CA ALA A 704 0.47 18.69 42.05
C ALA A 704 1.77 18.64 42.88
N LEU A 705 2.06 17.50 43.50
CA LEU A 705 3.29 17.30 44.29
C LEU A 705 4.54 17.39 43.40
N ALA A 706 4.56 16.70 42.26
CA ALA A 706 5.70 16.75 41.33
C ALA A 706 5.87 18.16 40.73
N ARG A 707 4.75 18.87 40.44
CA ARG A 707 4.79 20.24 40.01
C ARG A 707 5.39 21.18 41.08
N SER A 708 5.08 20.95 42.34
CA SER A 708 5.66 21.79 43.41
C SER A 708 7.18 21.68 43.46
N TRP A 709 7.78 20.49 43.25
CA TRP A 709 9.23 20.36 43.18
C TRP A 709 9.83 21.15 42.02
N VAL A 710 9.17 21.12 40.85
CA VAL A 710 9.60 21.91 39.69
C VAL A 710 9.52 23.41 40.01
N GLU A 711 8.41 23.87 40.59
CA GLU A 711 8.18 25.29 40.92
C GLU A 711 9.14 25.79 41.98
N GLU A 712 9.52 24.97 42.96
CA GLU A 712 10.54 25.29 43.97
C GLU A 712 11.90 25.57 43.35
N VAL A 713 12.32 24.68 42.41
CA VAL A 713 13.58 24.87 41.65
C VAL A 713 13.51 26.12 40.78
N LEU A 714 12.39 26.36 40.13
CA LEU A 714 12.17 27.58 39.32
C LEU A 714 12.24 28.86 40.19
N SER A 715 11.65 28.82 41.37
CA SER A 715 11.70 29.94 42.32
C SER A 715 13.14 30.24 42.76
N ASP A 716 13.90 29.21 43.14
CA ASP A 716 15.31 29.38 43.52
C ASP A 716 16.14 29.96 42.35
N ILE A 717 16.01 29.43 41.17
CA ILE A 717 16.76 29.91 39.99
C ILE A 717 16.32 31.35 39.64
N ASN A 718 15.04 31.66 39.70
CA ASN A 718 14.53 33.00 39.42
C ASN A 718 15.01 34.06 40.43
N SER A 719 15.36 33.65 41.64
CA SER A 719 15.96 34.55 42.65
C SER A 719 17.42 34.90 42.33
N ARG A 720 18.10 34.13 41.51
CA ARG A 720 19.51 34.34 41.12
C ARG A 720 19.63 35.37 39.98
N PRO A 721 20.70 36.18 39.94
CA PRO A 721 20.95 37.06 38.81
C PRO A 721 21.13 36.25 37.53
N LEU A 722 20.62 36.75 36.41
CA LEU A 722 20.90 36.16 35.09
C LEU A 722 22.39 36.18 34.82
N PRO A 723 22.95 35.12 34.17
CA PRO A 723 24.34 35.15 33.67
C PRO A 723 24.55 36.41 32.79
N SER A 724 25.67 37.11 32.96
CA SER A 724 25.91 38.35 32.23
C SER A 724 26.00 38.05 30.71
N ALA A 725 25.11 38.70 29.95
CA ALA A 725 25.13 38.59 28.50
C ALA A 725 26.46 39.10 27.92
N LYS A 726 26.94 38.50 26.83
CA LYS A 726 28.09 39.03 26.08
C LYS A 726 27.85 40.51 25.73
N LYS A 727 28.91 41.36 25.82
CA LYS A 727 28.87 42.78 25.50
C LYS A 727 28.14 43.05 24.20
N GLY A 728 26.99 43.75 24.24
CA GLY A 728 26.15 44.10 23.08
C GLY A 728 24.90 43.26 22.87
N ALA A 729 24.61 42.23 23.70
CA ALA A 729 23.37 41.48 23.63
C ALA A 729 22.26 42.18 24.41
N LYS A 730 21.01 42.14 23.94
CA LYS A 730 19.84 42.63 24.67
C LYS A 730 19.68 41.80 25.96
N PRO A 731 19.25 42.42 27.08
CA PRO A 731 18.97 41.67 28.30
C PRO A 731 17.91 40.60 28.03
N SER A 732 18.31 39.33 28.15
CA SER A 732 17.42 38.20 28.02
C SER A 732 16.49 38.13 29.25
N LYS A 733 15.21 37.87 29.04
CA LYS A 733 14.30 37.44 30.08
C LYS A 733 14.33 35.93 30.19
N ARG A 734 14.27 35.37 31.39
CA ARG A 734 14.11 33.93 31.55
C ARG A 734 12.86 33.44 30.82
N PRO A 735 12.93 32.31 30.09
CA PRO A 735 11.78 31.77 29.43
C PRO A 735 10.69 31.37 30.43
N LYS A 736 9.43 31.57 30.07
CA LYS A 736 8.30 31.00 30.83
C LYS A 736 8.33 29.47 30.56
N ILE A 737 8.29 28.70 31.66
CA ILE A 737 8.26 27.24 31.61
C ILE A 737 6.82 26.76 31.67
N SER A 738 6.44 25.86 30.77
CA SER A 738 5.19 25.11 30.87
C SER A 738 5.44 23.77 31.54
N ILE A 739 4.59 23.38 32.47
CA ILE A 739 4.69 22.11 33.21
C ILE A 739 3.48 21.27 32.85
N GLY A 740 3.69 20.17 32.17
CA GLY A 740 2.65 19.23 31.73
C GLY A 740 2.87 17.83 32.24
N THR A 741 2.01 16.94 31.81
CA THR A 741 2.11 15.51 32.12
C THR A 741 1.77 14.63 30.95
N MET A 742 2.26 13.39 30.98
CA MET A 742 1.89 12.33 30.03
C MET A 742 0.62 11.63 30.55
N ILE A 743 -0.41 11.61 29.72
CA ILE A 743 -1.63 10.84 29.97
C ILE A 743 -1.42 9.46 29.36
N GLU A 744 -0.98 8.51 30.18
CA GLU A 744 -0.55 7.17 29.76
C GLU A 744 -1.05 6.06 30.70
N THR A 745 -1.79 6.44 31.76
CA THR A 745 -2.44 5.49 32.65
C THR A 745 -3.95 5.56 32.49
N PRO A 746 -4.69 4.43 32.64
CA PRO A 746 -6.15 4.43 32.47
C PRO A 746 -6.86 5.43 33.38
N ARG A 747 -6.42 5.57 34.64
CA ARG A 747 -7.02 6.52 35.59
C ARG A 747 -6.79 7.95 35.17
N ALA A 748 -5.58 8.33 34.78
CA ALA A 748 -5.30 9.69 34.30
C ALA A 748 -6.14 10.06 33.08
N ALA A 749 -6.34 9.11 32.14
CA ALA A 749 -7.19 9.30 30.98
C ALA A 749 -8.66 9.54 31.36
N LEU A 750 -9.21 8.76 32.31
CA LEU A 750 -10.60 8.88 32.77
C LEU A 750 -10.83 10.15 33.63
N ARG A 751 -9.79 10.67 34.28
CA ARG A 751 -9.83 11.83 35.15
C ARG A 751 -8.97 13.00 34.60
N ALA A 752 -8.87 13.08 33.27
CA ALA A 752 -8.07 14.13 32.63
C ALA A 752 -8.56 15.56 32.97
N ASP A 753 -9.84 15.73 33.28
CA ASP A 753 -10.42 16.97 33.76
C ASP A 753 -9.83 17.45 35.11
N GLU A 754 -9.53 16.54 36.02
CA GLU A 754 -8.83 16.83 37.26
C GLU A 754 -7.36 17.14 37.01
N MET A 755 -6.69 16.37 36.15
CA MET A 755 -5.30 16.59 35.78
C MET A 755 -5.10 17.98 35.13
N ALA A 756 -6.06 18.41 34.28
CA ALA A 756 -6.03 19.71 33.61
C ALA A 756 -6.05 20.93 34.58
N GLN A 757 -6.46 20.75 35.81
CA GLN A 757 -6.42 21.81 36.81
C GLN A 757 -5.00 22.13 37.28
N VAL A 758 -4.06 21.22 37.05
CA VAL A 758 -2.67 21.27 37.53
C VAL A 758 -1.66 21.26 36.39
N ALA A 759 -2.01 20.78 35.20
CA ALA A 759 -1.12 20.74 34.05
C ALA A 759 -1.33 21.93 33.11
N ASP A 760 -0.25 22.44 32.51
CA ASP A 760 -0.30 23.47 31.47
C ASP A 760 -0.51 22.83 30.07
N PHE A 761 -0.16 21.56 29.90
CA PHE A 761 -0.37 20.78 28.68
C PHE A 761 -0.41 19.29 28.96
N PHE A 762 -0.94 18.51 28.03
CA PHE A 762 -0.91 17.05 28.02
C PHE A 762 -0.08 16.52 26.87
N SER A 763 0.61 15.41 27.12
CA SER A 763 1.14 14.48 26.12
C SER A 763 0.37 13.16 26.25
N PHE A 764 0.20 12.43 25.15
CA PHE A 764 -0.52 11.16 25.13
C PHE A 764 0.46 10.04 24.78
N GLY A 765 0.50 9.02 25.62
CA GLY A 765 1.36 7.85 25.45
C GLY A 765 0.60 6.55 25.22
#